data_90b8b729a166b58cf6bf6047ce5c54c5
#
_entry.id   90b8b729a166b58cf6bf6047ce5c54c5
#
_cell.length_a   1.000
_cell.length_b   1.000
_cell.length_c   1.000
_cell.angle_alpha   90.00
_cell.angle_beta   90.00
_cell.angle_gamma   90.00
#
_symmetry.space_group_name_H-M   'P 1'
#
loop_
_entity.id
_entity.type
_entity.pdbx_description
1 polymer ?
#
loop_
_entity_poly.entity_id
_entity_poly.type
_entity_poly.pdbx_seq_one_letter_code
_entity_poly.pdbx_strand_id
1 'polypeptide(L)'
;MKKNSPFVRYMGIILTIILSSLFFITIYSVDNKYTQSSVQPIDGMLILTEDDLDNNPSNFLIRGWRFYPNALLTPQQYNENASELYSTYVSIGENTGLTDENGVAPHGYGTYVLTLVLPEKTATYALYLPEIYCAYRLYIDDEEIISIGTPEKDNYNAVTANRMITFDHSGSNAVTVMLAVNNESYIYGGMVYPPSFGTPVALNYQRGINLGLYLAVISIVAFIMIFCLFFAIRLKHQNAVLYTLMCFFTILFIGYPILHTGFTLSVFPWYAIETTSGYIVLFLTILVNNRICRVRHITNVISSAVSAVFCILIFIYTMNASFVSGVFIDLFSNIIFCYKLLTAGYLLITGWHSISEYNENYRPLFYASLFYASSCVWDRILPMYEPIYGGRFIEYGCLALVLSIGFMLLKEIIQSYSYSMAFAEENKQMTRQLAMQTEYSAQIKQQYEEKRRLIHDFRQHIRVINSMVNSSDNNELKQYLSELSYEITSDKGAQSIVFCENTAVDALIRYYAGIMDEKGIRSQFHLTIPKKLDISDVELCTVLGNLIENAVEACENQNCGDKSVSVSSTVKGSHLFIVIRNTFNGEIRKFRNCFMSSKGINRPGIGISSSMKIISNNSGSINITHNDSQFQVGITLPLKSETKQ
;
A
#
# COMPACT_ATOMS: atom_id res chain seq x y z
N MET A 1 15.17 -17.68 -5.30
CA MET A 1 14.48 -17.07 -6.47
C MET A 1 15.49 -16.90 -7.59
N LYS A 2 15.21 -17.41 -8.81
CA LYS A 2 16.09 -17.27 -9.99
C LYS A 2 16.25 -15.78 -10.29
N LYS A 3 17.50 -15.27 -10.30
CA LYS A 3 17.84 -13.95 -10.88
C LYS A 3 17.31 -13.94 -12.32
N ASN A 4 16.34 -13.07 -12.61
CA ASN A 4 15.89 -12.90 -14.00
C ASN A 4 17.09 -12.53 -14.86
N SER A 5 17.15 -13.11 -16.07
CA SER A 5 18.25 -12.84 -16.99
C SER A 5 18.35 -11.33 -17.27
N PRO A 6 19.54 -10.78 -17.50
CA PRO A 6 19.71 -9.36 -17.86
C PRO A 6 18.83 -8.96 -19.05
N PHE A 7 18.60 -9.87 -19.97
CA PHE A 7 17.73 -9.70 -21.14
C PHE A 7 16.30 -9.32 -20.75
N VAL A 8 15.69 -9.99 -19.77
CA VAL A 8 14.32 -9.69 -19.31
C VAL A 8 14.23 -8.29 -18.69
N ARG A 9 15.28 -7.83 -18.02
CA ARG A 9 15.34 -6.47 -17.45
C ARG A 9 15.39 -5.40 -18.53
N TYR A 10 16.27 -5.54 -19.52
CA TYR A 10 16.37 -4.59 -20.63
C TYR A 10 15.08 -4.56 -21.47
N MET A 11 14.48 -5.73 -21.72
CA MET A 11 13.21 -5.83 -22.42
C MET A 11 12.09 -5.09 -21.64
N GLY A 12 12.04 -5.20 -20.30
CA GLY A 12 11.11 -4.46 -19.49
C GLY A 12 11.27 -2.93 -19.56
N ILE A 13 12.51 -2.44 -19.59
CA ILE A 13 12.81 -1.00 -19.76
C ILE A 13 12.31 -0.51 -21.11
N ILE A 14 12.70 -1.21 -22.20
CA ILE A 14 12.29 -0.85 -23.57
C ILE A 14 10.77 -0.86 -23.70
N LEU A 15 10.12 -1.90 -23.19
CA LEU A 15 8.66 -2.00 -23.20
C LEU A 15 7.99 -0.83 -22.45
N THR A 16 8.53 -0.45 -21.29
CA THR A 16 7.97 0.69 -20.51
C THR A 16 8.14 2.00 -21.27
N ILE A 17 9.28 2.24 -21.92
CA ILE A 17 9.51 3.44 -22.74
C ILE A 17 8.54 3.47 -23.92
N ILE A 18 8.34 2.35 -24.61
CA ILE A 18 7.40 2.26 -25.74
C ILE A 18 5.96 2.51 -25.28
N LEU A 19 5.52 1.83 -24.22
CA LEU A 19 4.16 1.96 -23.71
C LEU A 19 3.90 3.36 -23.15
N SER A 20 4.85 3.97 -22.44
CA SER A 20 4.71 5.35 -21.95
C SER A 20 4.67 6.36 -23.10
N SER A 21 5.50 6.18 -24.12
CA SER A 21 5.50 7.03 -25.31
C SER A 21 4.16 6.93 -26.06
N LEU A 22 3.68 5.72 -26.27
CA LEU A 22 2.36 5.49 -26.90
C LEU A 22 1.23 6.14 -26.09
N PHE A 23 1.29 6.00 -24.75
CA PHE A 23 0.31 6.62 -23.85
C PHE A 23 0.29 8.15 -24.00
N PHE A 24 1.46 8.82 -23.93
CA PHE A 24 1.52 10.29 -24.05
C PHE A 24 1.16 10.78 -25.44
N ILE A 25 1.56 10.09 -26.51
CA ILE A 25 1.15 10.43 -27.87
C ILE A 25 -0.36 10.27 -28.05
N THR A 26 -0.96 9.22 -27.46
CA THR A 26 -2.42 9.02 -27.53
C THR A 26 -3.15 10.13 -26.79
N ILE A 27 -2.73 10.46 -25.56
CA ILE A 27 -3.34 11.58 -24.82
C ILE A 27 -3.19 12.88 -25.59
N TYR A 28 -2.01 13.14 -26.15
CA TYR A 28 -1.79 14.34 -26.97
C TYR A 28 -2.76 14.40 -28.17
N SER A 29 -2.92 13.30 -28.88
CA SER A 29 -3.80 13.27 -30.07
C SER A 29 -5.29 13.40 -29.73
N VAL A 30 -5.72 12.89 -28.59
CA VAL A 30 -7.13 12.92 -28.16
C VAL A 30 -7.49 14.23 -27.44
N ASP A 31 -6.60 14.74 -26.61
CA ASP A 31 -6.87 15.86 -25.70
C ASP A 31 -6.23 17.19 -26.14
N ASN A 32 -5.40 17.17 -27.18
CA ASN A 32 -4.78 18.41 -27.67
C ASN A 32 -5.78 19.24 -28.48
N LYS A 33 -6.24 20.30 -27.85
CA LYS A 33 -7.15 21.30 -28.40
C LYS A 33 -6.64 21.93 -29.72
N TYR A 34 -5.32 22.02 -29.86
CA TYR A 34 -4.68 22.68 -31.00
C TYR A 34 -4.50 21.79 -32.25
N THR A 35 -4.73 20.48 -32.12
CA THR A 35 -4.70 19.54 -33.26
C THR A 35 -6.05 19.07 -33.71
N GLN A 36 -7.14 19.49 -33.06
CA GLN A 36 -8.50 19.15 -33.50
C GLN A 36 -8.83 19.84 -34.81
N SER A 37 -9.49 19.09 -35.71
CA SER A 37 -9.94 19.60 -36.99
C SER A 37 -11.25 20.40 -36.87
N SER A 38 -11.32 21.36 -35.97
CA SER A 38 -12.45 22.27 -35.83
C SER A 38 -12.27 23.49 -36.73
N VAL A 39 -13.37 24.11 -37.14
CA VAL A 39 -13.33 25.40 -37.83
C VAL A 39 -12.70 26.42 -36.92
N GLN A 40 -11.68 27.12 -37.42
CA GLN A 40 -10.95 28.09 -36.61
C GLN A 40 -11.36 29.52 -37.03
N PRO A 41 -11.43 30.45 -36.08
CA PRO A 41 -11.64 31.86 -36.37
C PRO A 41 -10.54 32.43 -37.27
N ILE A 42 -10.93 33.29 -38.18
CA ILE A 42 -10.04 34.06 -39.07
C ILE A 42 -10.41 35.53 -38.95
N ASP A 43 -9.42 36.38 -38.74
CA ASP A 43 -9.57 37.84 -38.69
C ASP A 43 -10.70 38.33 -37.77
N GLY A 44 -10.78 37.76 -36.56
CA GLY A 44 -11.79 38.12 -35.56
C GLY A 44 -13.19 37.53 -35.82
N MET A 45 -13.33 36.59 -36.75
CA MET A 45 -14.63 36.04 -37.13
C MET A 45 -14.59 34.52 -37.23
N LEU A 46 -15.56 33.86 -36.65
CA LEU A 46 -15.82 32.42 -36.78
C LEU A 46 -17.16 32.19 -37.47
N ILE A 47 -17.13 31.55 -38.62
CA ILE A 47 -18.33 31.21 -39.37
C ILE A 47 -18.62 29.73 -39.16
N LEU A 48 -19.77 29.40 -38.60
CA LEU A 48 -20.24 28.04 -38.36
C LEU A 48 -21.52 27.77 -39.13
N THR A 49 -21.51 26.69 -39.87
CA THR A 49 -22.70 26.16 -40.55
C THR A 49 -23.41 25.12 -39.66
N GLU A 50 -24.63 24.72 -40.00
CA GLU A 50 -25.32 23.61 -39.32
C GLU A 50 -24.51 22.31 -39.41
N ASP A 51 -23.94 22.02 -40.60
CA ASP A 51 -23.10 20.83 -40.80
C ASP A 51 -21.83 20.85 -39.93
N ASP A 52 -21.24 22.03 -39.69
CA ASP A 52 -20.08 22.15 -38.80
C ASP A 52 -20.43 21.85 -37.35
N LEU A 53 -21.59 22.32 -36.87
CA LEU A 53 -22.09 22.08 -35.54
C LEU A 53 -22.58 20.64 -35.33
N ASP A 54 -23.12 19.99 -36.33
CA ASP A 54 -23.53 18.59 -36.27
C ASP A 54 -22.31 17.65 -36.24
N ASN A 55 -21.28 17.95 -37.06
CA ASN A 55 -20.04 17.15 -37.09
C ASN A 55 -19.12 17.43 -35.91
N ASN A 56 -19.02 18.69 -35.48
CA ASN A 56 -18.20 19.13 -34.34
C ASN A 56 -19.05 19.98 -33.39
N PRO A 57 -19.84 19.36 -32.51
CA PRO A 57 -20.74 20.08 -31.61
C PRO A 57 -20.03 20.85 -30.48
N SER A 58 -18.68 20.77 -30.42
CA SER A 58 -17.80 21.52 -29.51
C SER A 58 -16.57 22.00 -30.28
N ASN A 59 -16.39 23.32 -30.39
CA ASN A 59 -15.29 23.96 -31.09
C ASN A 59 -14.43 24.76 -30.13
N PHE A 60 -13.12 24.59 -30.18
CA PHE A 60 -12.18 25.40 -29.37
C PHE A 60 -11.87 26.69 -30.13
N LEU A 61 -12.05 27.82 -29.45
CA LEU A 61 -11.80 29.15 -29.98
C LEU A 61 -10.34 29.56 -29.75
N ILE A 62 -9.44 29.04 -30.58
CA ILE A 62 -7.98 29.14 -30.35
C ILE A 62 -7.39 30.36 -31.02
N ARG A 63 -7.64 30.49 -32.35
CA ARG A 63 -6.97 31.48 -33.22
C ARG A 63 -7.89 32.64 -33.57
N GLY A 64 -7.28 33.71 -34.09
CA GLY A 64 -8.01 34.76 -34.73
C GLY A 64 -8.79 35.68 -33.81
N TRP A 65 -8.54 35.67 -32.51
CA TRP A 65 -9.11 36.66 -31.61
C TRP A 65 -8.53 38.05 -31.92
N ARG A 66 -9.37 39.03 -32.12
CA ARG A 66 -8.94 40.43 -32.19
C ARG A 66 -8.72 40.95 -30.81
N PHE A 67 -7.52 41.43 -30.52
CA PHE A 67 -7.11 41.90 -29.18
C PHE A 67 -6.81 43.40 -29.22
N TYR A 68 -7.42 44.11 -28.30
CA TYR A 68 -7.21 45.55 -28.06
C TYR A 68 -6.39 45.75 -26.79
N PRO A 69 -5.07 45.89 -26.90
CA PRO A 69 -4.21 46.11 -25.74
C PRO A 69 -4.47 47.50 -25.10
N ASN A 70 -4.26 47.56 -23.80
CA ASN A 70 -4.40 48.79 -22.99
C ASN A 70 -5.82 49.40 -23.05
N ALA A 71 -6.85 48.62 -23.39
CA ALA A 71 -8.23 49.07 -23.46
C ALA A 71 -9.19 48.05 -22.83
N LEU A 72 -9.87 48.42 -21.75
CA LEU A 72 -10.99 47.67 -21.19
C LEU A 72 -12.28 48.20 -21.85
N LEU A 73 -12.65 47.61 -22.98
CA LEU A 73 -13.77 48.12 -23.77
C LEU A 73 -15.09 47.54 -23.25
N THR A 74 -16.10 48.41 -23.16
CA THR A 74 -17.50 48.02 -23.10
C THR A 74 -18.05 47.86 -24.52
N PRO A 75 -19.18 47.16 -24.74
CA PRO A 75 -19.81 47.04 -26.07
C PRO A 75 -20.08 48.41 -26.73
N GLN A 76 -20.54 49.39 -25.97
CA GLN A 76 -20.78 50.72 -26.47
C GLN A 76 -19.49 51.41 -26.97
N GLN A 77 -18.39 51.36 -26.14
CA GLN A 77 -17.10 51.91 -26.53
C GLN A 77 -16.50 51.16 -27.73
N TYR A 78 -16.72 49.86 -27.82
CA TYR A 78 -16.30 49.06 -28.97
C TYR A 78 -17.00 49.54 -30.26
N ASN A 79 -18.30 49.71 -30.22
CA ASN A 79 -19.09 50.15 -31.38
C ASN A 79 -18.75 51.57 -31.83
N GLU A 80 -18.41 52.46 -30.90
CA GLU A 80 -18.09 53.88 -31.19
C GLU A 80 -16.63 54.07 -31.62
N ASN A 81 -15.66 53.43 -30.99
CA ASN A 81 -14.24 53.85 -31.06
C ASN A 81 -13.29 52.71 -31.52
N ALA A 82 -13.75 51.49 -31.74
CA ALA A 82 -12.86 50.36 -32.02
C ALA A 82 -12.00 50.53 -33.29
N SER A 83 -12.48 51.29 -34.28
CA SER A 83 -11.77 51.55 -35.53
C SER A 83 -10.54 52.50 -35.34
N GLU A 84 -10.49 53.28 -34.26
CA GLU A 84 -9.43 54.20 -33.97
C GLU A 84 -8.36 53.62 -33.06
N LEU A 85 -8.66 52.46 -32.41
CA LEU A 85 -7.77 51.82 -31.50
C LEU A 85 -6.84 50.81 -32.18
N TYR A 86 -5.61 50.74 -31.71
CA TYR A 86 -4.68 49.68 -32.10
C TYR A 86 -5.26 48.29 -31.73
N SER A 87 -5.20 47.37 -32.65
CA SER A 87 -5.61 46.00 -32.42
C SER A 87 -4.68 45.05 -33.17
N THR A 88 -4.51 43.84 -32.60
CA THR A 88 -3.77 42.75 -33.22
C THR A 88 -4.56 41.48 -33.16
N TYR A 89 -4.22 40.51 -34.00
CA TYR A 89 -4.82 39.18 -33.92
C TYR A 89 -3.92 38.25 -33.11
N VAL A 90 -4.53 37.53 -32.18
CA VAL A 90 -3.81 36.68 -31.25
C VAL A 90 -4.40 35.25 -31.27
N SER A 91 -3.53 34.29 -30.94
CA SER A 91 -3.90 32.92 -30.69
C SER A 91 -3.77 32.62 -29.20
N ILE A 92 -4.81 32.04 -28.62
CA ILE A 92 -4.82 31.70 -27.20
C ILE A 92 -3.86 30.54 -26.93
N GLY A 93 -2.98 30.68 -25.95
CA GLY A 93 -2.00 29.67 -25.54
C GLY A 93 -0.68 29.69 -26.33
N GLU A 94 -0.57 30.43 -27.44
CA GLU A 94 0.70 30.57 -28.17
C GLU A 94 1.68 31.50 -27.43
N ASN A 95 1.16 32.53 -26.79
CA ASN A 95 1.94 33.49 -26.03
C ASN A 95 1.64 33.40 -24.54
N THR A 96 2.66 33.63 -23.73
CA THR A 96 2.57 33.58 -22.25
C THR A 96 2.11 34.92 -21.66
N GLY A 97 1.71 35.89 -22.48
CA GLY A 97 1.31 37.20 -22.02
C GLY A 97 0.40 37.94 -22.98
N LEU A 98 0.07 39.18 -22.61
CA LEU A 98 -0.72 40.08 -23.42
C LEU A 98 0.18 40.72 -24.48
N THR A 99 -0.28 40.78 -25.74
CA THR A 99 0.49 41.32 -26.85
C THR A 99 0.08 42.76 -27.10
N ASP A 100 1.05 43.68 -27.05
CA ASP A 100 0.87 45.10 -27.41
C ASP A 100 1.83 45.52 -28.55
N GLU A 101 1.89 46.81 -28.87
CA GLU A 101 2.81 47.38 -29.87
C GLU A 101 4.29 47.15 -29.54
N ASN A 102 4.61 46.95 -28.27
CA ASN A 102 5.99 46.82 -27.76
C ASN A 102 6.39 45.32 -27.61
N GLY A 103 5.46 44.40 -27.80
CA GLY A 103 5.69 42.99 -27.67
C GLY A 103 4.74 42.27 -26.71
N VAL A 104 5.24 41.23 -26.04
CA VAL A 104 4.45 40.41 -25.11
C VAL A 104 4.84 40.69 -23.67
N ALA A 105 3.89 41.10 -22.85
CA ALA A 105 4.08 41.33 -21.43
C ALA A 105 3.18 40.40 -20.59
N PRO A 106 3.68 39.83 -19.47
CA PRO A 106 2.86 38.98 -18.59
C PRO A 106 1.74 39.78 -17.90
N HIS A 107 1.94 41.04 -17.61
CA HIS A 107 1.00 41.91 -16.91
C HIS A 107 0.47 43.01 -17.84
N GLY A 108 -0.76 43.43 -17.59
CA GLY A 108 -1.45 44.45 -18.38
C GLY A 108 -2.94 44.14 -18.51
N TYR A 109 -3.60 44.90 -19.33
CA TYR A 109 -5.03 44.77 -19.59
C TYR A 109 -5.35 44.91 -21.06
N GLY A 110 -6.52 44.42 -21.47
CA GLY A 110 -6.99 44.51 -22.84
C GLY A 110 -8.31 43.81 -23.04
N THR A 111 -8.83 43.89 -24.26
CA THR A 111 -10.11 43.28 -24.62
C THR A 111 -9.95 42.34 -25.82
N TYR A 112 -10.30 41.08 -25.64
CA TYR A 112 -10.42 40.10 -26.70
C TYR A 112 -11.82 40.20 -27.33
N VAL A 113 -11.90 40.21 -28.65
CA VAL A 113 -13.16 40.24 -29.37
C VAL A 113 -13.19 39.17 -30.46
N LEU A 114 -14.30 38.45 -30.54
CA LEU A 114 -14.55 37.44 -31.54
C LEU A 114 -16.00 37.54 -31.98
N THR A 115 -16.24 37.60 -33.28
CA THR A 115 -17.59 37.57 -33.87
C THR A 115 -17.90 36.16 -34.32
N LEU A 116 -18.99 35.59 -33.81
CA LEU A 116 -19.51 34.29 -34.20
C LEU A 116 -20.64 34.49 -35.20
N VAL A 117 -20.46 34.00 -36.42
CA VAL A 117 -21.53 33.94 -37.43
C VAL A 117 -22.17 32.56 -37.32
N LEU A 118 -23.41 32.54 -36.86
CA LEU A 118 -24.16 31.34 -36.53
C LEU A 118 -25.27 31.09 -37.56
N PRO A 119 -25.77 29.84 -37.70
CA PRO A 119 -26.91 29.55 -38.56
C PRO A 119 -28.16 30.35 -38.18
N GLU A 120 -28.94 30.74 -39.20
CA GLU A 120 -30.20 31.49 -39.05
C GLU A 120 -31.31 30.65 -38.40
N LYS A 121 -31.02 30.06 -37.27
CA LYS A 121 -31.93 29.20 -36.52
C LYS A 121 -31.96 29.60 -35.08
N THR A 122 -33.13 29.70 -34.49
CA THR A 122 -33.24 29.88 -33.05
C THR A 122 -32.70 28.65 -32.32
N ALA A 123 -31.62 28.83 -31.61
CA ALA A 123 -30.98 27.76 -30.85
C ALA A 123 -30.27 28.31 -29.59
N THR A 124 -30.13 27.46 -28.59
CA THR A 124 -29.35 27.78 -27.41
C THR A 124 -27.92 27.28 -27.61
N TYR A 125 -26.96 28.16 -27.48
CA TYR A 125 -25.54 27.85 -27.54
C TYR A 125 -24.89 28.00 -26.15
N ALA A 126 -23.71 27.47 -26.01
CA ALA A 126 -22.92 27.59 -24.78
C ALA A 126 -21.49 27.98 -25.10
N LEU A 127 -20.94 28.76 -24.19
CA LEU A 127 -19.52 29.12 -24.13
C LEU A 127 -18.95 28.60 -22.80
N TYR A 128 -17.93 27.79 -22.86
CA TYR A 128 -17.20 27.35 -21.68
C TYR A 128 -15.88 28.12 -21.58
N LEU A 129 -15.72 28.84 -20.47
CA LEU A 129 -14.50 29.52 -20.08
C LEU A 129 -13.76 28.66 -19.07
N PRO A 130 -12.62 28.09 -19.44
CA PRO A 130 -11.75 27.39 -18.49
C PRO A 130 -11.05 28.37 -17.56
N GLU A 131 -10.07 27.90 -16.78
CA GLU A 131 -9.34 28.70 -15.82
C GLU A 131 -8.73 29.95 -16.46
N ILE A 132 -9.25 31.14 -16.09
CA ILE A 132 -8.67 32.44 -16.37
C ILE A 132 -8.16 33.00 -15.03
N TYR A 133 -6.86 33.15 -14.89
CA TYR A 133 -6.21 33.53 -13.63
C TYR A 133 -6.08 35.05 -13.45
N CYS A 134 -6.97 35.80 -14.06
CA CYS A 134 -7.01 37.27 -13.95
C CYS A 134 -8.47 37.74 -13.82
N ALA A 135 -8.66 39.00 -13.49
CA ALA A 135 -9.99 39.57 -13.46
C ALA A 135 -10.52 39.80 -14.88
N TYR A 136 -11.78 39.50 -15.12
CA TYR A 136 -12.37 39.69 -16.44
C TYR A 136 -13.88 39.99 -16.41
N ARG A 137 -14.37 40.62 -17.49
CA ARG A 137 -15.78 40.77 -17.82
C ARG A 137 -16.05 40.17 -19.19
N LEU A 138 -17.11 39.37 -19.26
CA LEU A 138 -17.59 38.82 -20.51
C LEU A 138 -18.87 39.53 -20.93
N TYR A 139 -18.85 39.99 -22.17
CA TYR A 139 -20.03 40.52 -22.83
C TYR A 139 -20.39 39.62 -24.03
N ILE A 140 -21.66 39.42 -24.23
CA ILE A 140 -22.21 38.80 -25.45
C ILE A 140 -23.15 39.83 -26.07
N ASP A 141 -22.81 40.27 -27.28
CA ASP A 141 -23.39 41.43 -27.92
C ASP A 141 -23.30 42.67 -27.00
N ASP A 142 -24.40 43.29 -26.63
CA ASP A 142 -24.45 44.49 -25.82
C ASP A 142 -24.65 44.22 -24.33
N GLU A 143 -24.76 42.94 -23.93
CA GLU A 143 -25.07 42.53 -22.54
C GLU A 143 -23.86 42.02 -21.79
N GLU A 144 -23.66 42.54 -20.55
CA GLU A 144 -22.70 41.97 -19.62
C GLU A 144 -23.25 40.69 -19.01
N ILE A 145 -22.67 39.53 -19.38
CA ILE A 145 -23.16 38.21 -18.96
C ILE A 145 -22.55 37.82 -17.61
N ILE A 146 -21.26 38.10 -17.43
CA ILE A 146 -20.56 37.71 -16.18
C ILE A 146 -19.36 38.60 -15.94
N SER A 147 -19.13 38.94 -14.66
CA SER A 147 -17.91 39.56 -14.15
C SER A 147 -17.27 38.66 -13.10
N ILE A 148 -16.00 38.30 -13.29
CA ILE A 148 -15.22 37.49 -12.37
C ILE A 148 -14.04 38.30 -11.89
N GLY A 149 -14.03 38.62 -10.58
CA GLY A 149 -13.13 39.60 -10.01
C GLY A 149 -13.49 41.03 -10.41
N THR A 150 -12.57 41.94 -10.24
CA THR A 150 -12.68 43.37 -10.63
C THR A 150 -11.50 43.74 -11.50
N PRO A 151 -11.72 43.97 -12.81
CA PRO A 151 -10.64 44.27 -13.74
C PRO A 151 -10.17 45.73 -13.68
N GLU A 152 -10.90 46.63 -13.00
CA GLU A 152 -10.52 48.03 -12.83
C GLU A 152 -9.21 48.18 -12.03
N LYS A 153 -8.30 49.02 -12.53
CA LYS A 153 -6.97 49.19 -11.96
C LYS A 153 -6.97 49.66 -10.50
N ASP A 154 -7.91 50.54 -10.16
CA ASP A 154 -7.99 51.13 -8.81
C ASP A 154 -8.54 50.14 -7.75
N ASN A 155 -9.20 49.10 -8.16
CA ASN A 155 -9.80 48.10 -7.27
C ASN A 155 -9.61 46.68 -7.82
N TYR A 156 -8.41 46.41 -8.35
CA TYR A 156 -8.11 45.11 -8.95
C TYR A 156 -8.21 43.96 -7.96
N ASN A 157 -8.97 42.94 -8.32
CA ASN A 157 -9.07 41.71 -7.58
C ASN A 157 -9.21 40.50 -8.54
N ALA A 158 -8.19 39.66 -8.61
CA ALA A 158 -8.18 38.50 -9.46
C ALA A 158 -8.82 37.27 -8.76
N VAL A 159 -9.78 36.67 -9.46
CA VAL A 159 -10.49 35.47 -9.02
C VAL A 159 -10.51 34.48 -10.16
N THR A 160 -10.33 33.20 -9.85
CA THR A 160 -10.39 32.11 -10.81
C THR A 160 -11.66 31.28 -10.62
N ALA A 161 -12.32 30.98 -11.72
CA ALA A 161 -13.47 30.09 -11.74
C ALA A 161 -13.73 29.56 -13.16
N ASN A 162 -14.03 28.28 -13.29
CA ASN A 162 -14.50 27.69 -14.54
C ASN A 162 -15.98 28.00 -14.71
N ARG A 163 -16.35 28.62 -15.82
CA ARG A 163 -17.73 29.01 -16.09
C ARG A 163 -18.24 28.47 -17.42
N MET A 164 -19.44 27.95 -17.39
CA MET A 164 -20.21 27.62 -18.58
C MET A 164 -21.40 28.56 -18.64
N ILE A 165 -21.50 29.27 -19.74
CA ILE A 165 -22.50 30.29 -20.00
C ILE A 165 -23.34 29.82 -21.16
N THR A 166 -24.64 29.89 -21.02
CA THR A 166 -25.60 29.59 -22.09
C THR A 166 -26.30 30.86 -22.52
N PHE A 167 -26.49 31.02 -23.80
CA PHE A 167 -27.25 32.14 -24.37
C PHE A 167 -28.12 31.68 -25.51
N ASP A 168 -29.24 32.36 -25.72
CA ASP A 168 -30.21 32.06 -26.77
C ASP A 168 -29.91 32.91 -27.98
N HIS A 169 -29.73 32.24 -29.12
CA HIS A 169 -29.57 32.91 -30.40
C HIS A 169 -30.96 33.02 -31.11
N SER A 170 -31.35 34.25 -31.38
CA SER A 170 -32.69 34.54 -31.97
C SER A 170 -32.71 34.52 -33.49
N GLY A 171 -31.63 34.04 -34.14
CA GLY A 171 -31.52 33.98 -35.60
C GLY A 171 -30.91 35.24 -36.25
N SER A 172 -30.31 36.15 -35.47
CA SER A 172 -29.43 37.19 -36.04
C SER A 172 -28.12 36.52 -36.51
N ASN A 173 -27.61 36.94 -37.68
CA ASN A 173 -26.51 36.23 -38.33
C ASN A 173 -25.17 36.30 -37.58
N ALA A 174 -25.00 37.14 -36.58
CA ALA A 174 -23.75 37.30 -35.88
C ALA A 174 -23.95 37.61 -34.39
N VAL A 175 -23.09 37.05 -33.57
CA VAL A 175 -22.98 37.28 -32.10
C VAL A 175 -21.58 37.72 -31.80
N THR A 176 -21.41 38.82 -31.09
CA THR A 176 -20.09 39.34 -30.68
C THR A 176 -19.76 38.93 -29.27
N VAL A 177 -18.70 38.18 -29.12
CA VAL A 177 -18.14 37.80 -27.80
C VAL A 177 -16.97 38.71 -27.47
N MET A 178 -17.07 39.42 -26.34
CA MET A 178 -16.04 40.35 -25.89
C MET A 178 -15.59 39.93 -24.47
N LEU A 179 -14.29 39.80 -24.28
CA LEU A 179 -13.70 39.48 -22.95
C LEU A 179 -12.68 40.56 -22.58
N ALA A 180 -13.08 41.47 -21.70
CA ALA A 180 -12.19 42.49 -21.13
C ALA A 180 -11.44 41.90 -19.93
N VAL A 181 -10.12 41.85 -19.98
CA VAL A 181 -9.26 41.22 -18.99
C VAL A 181 -8.25 42.21 -18.42
N ASN A 182 -7.92 42.05 -17.13
CA ASN A 182 -6.79 42.73 -16.50
C ASN A 182 -5.99 41.71 -15.69
N ASN A 183 -4.69 41.63 -15.94
CA ASN A 183 -3.76 40.78 -15.24
C ASN A 183 -2.63 41.58 -14.59
N GLU A 184 -2.68 41.74 -13.29
CA GLU A 184 -1.62 42.34 -12.49
C GLU A 184 -0.96 41.38 -11.50
N SER A 185 -1.49 40.13 -11.40
CA SER A 185 -1.12 39.20 -10.32
C SER A 185 -0.63 37.84 -10.78
N TYR A 186 -0.86 37.48 -12.03
CA TYR A 186 -0.50 36.15 -12.52
C TYR A 186 0.63 36.21 -13.54
N ILE A 187 1.47 35.15 -13.59
CA ILE A 187 2.65 35.11 -14.48
C ILE A 187 2.33 35.03 -15.97
N TYR A 188 1.09 34.65 -16.32
CA TYR A 188 0.63 34.55 -17.70
C TYR A 188 -0.54 35.49 -17.92
N GLY A 189 -0.46 36.32 -18.95
CA GLY A 189 -1.48 37.32 -19.21
C GLY A 189 -2.70 36.79 -19.95
N GLY A 190 -3.87 37.24 -19.53
CA GLY A 190 -5.12 37.05 -20.26
C GLY A 190 -5.66 35.63 -20.27
N MET A 191 -6.23 35.22 -21.42
CA MET A 191 -6.69 33.86 -21.64
C MET A 191 -5.51 32.93 -21.91
N VAL A 192 -5.30 31.98 -21.03
CA VAL A 192 -4.25 30.96 -21.14
C VAL A 192 -4.77 29.73 -21.84
N TYR A 193 -6.00 29.34 -21.53
CA TYR A 193 -6.68 28.20 -22.13
C TYR A 193 -7.75 28.68 -23.09
N PRO A 194 -7.87 28.06 -24.29
CA PRO A 194 -8.88 28.46 -25.26
C PRO A 194 -10.28 28.14 -24.73
N PRO A 195 -11.20 29.12 -24.83
CA PRO A 195 -12.61 28.86 -24.60
C PRO A 195 -13.14 27.81 -25.59
N SER A 196 -14.17 27.08 -25.20
CA SER A 196 -14.90 26.22 -26.13
C SER A 196 -16.33 26.70 -26.34
N PHE A 197 -16.78 26.63 -27.60
CA PHE A 197 -18.10 27.05 -28.03
C PHE A 197 -18.82 25.88 -28.68
N GLY A 198 -20.12 25.77 -28.45
CA GLY A 198 -20.94 24.74 -29.11
C GLY A 198 -22.30 24.54 -28.45
N THR A 199 -22.85 23.33 -28.61
CA THR A 199 -24.11 23.00 -27.98
C THR A 199 -23.93 22.75 -26.45
N PRO A 200 -24.92 23.18 -25.60
CA PRO A 200 -24.84 22.96 -24.15
C PRO A 200 -24.65 21.49 -23.79
N VAL A 201 -25.20 20.56 -24.55
CA VAL A 201 -25.10 19.11 -24.31
C VAL A 201 -23.69 18.63 -24.53
N ALA A 202 -23.05 19.02 -25.65
CA ALA A 202 -21.69 18.59 -25.98
C ALA A 202 -20.65 19.14 -24.97
N LEU A 203 -20.77 20.42 -24.63
CA LEU A 203 -19.85 21.03 -23.65
C LEU A 203 -20.03 20.44 -22.25
N ASN A 204 -21.26 20.18 -21.81
CA ASN A 204 -21.51 19.50 -20.54
C ASN A 204 -20.97 18.07 -20.54
N TYR A 205 -21.09 17.33 -21.64
CA TYR A 205 -20.54 15.99 -21.77
C TYR A 205 -19.02 15.99 -21.66
N GLN A 206 -18.36 16.87 -22.41
CA GLN A 206 -16.90 17.03 -22.37
C GLN A 206 -16.40 17.41 -20.98
N ARG A 207 -17.04 18.41 -20.34
CA ARG A 207 -16.76 18.81 -18.97
C ARG A 207 -16.99 17.67 -17.98
N GLY A 208 -18.10 16.93 -18.14
CA GLY A 208 -18.47 15.80 -17.28
C GLY A 208 -17.44 14.68 -17.32
N ILE A 209 -16.93 14.32 -18.49
CA ILE A 209 -15.86 13.32 -18.63
C ILE A 209 -14.59 13.79 -17.91
N ASN A 210 -14.15 15.02 -18.18
CA ASN A 210 -12.93 15.56 -17.57
C ASN A 210 -13.03 15.59 -16.04
N LEU A 211 -14.11 16.16 -15.49
CA LEU A 211 -14.32 16.19 -14.04
C LEU A 211 -14.47 14.79 -13.44
N GLY A 212 -15.14 13.88 -14.15
CA GLY A 212 -15.28 12.48 -13.73
C GLY A 212 -13.93 11.76 -13.60
N LEU A 213 -13.01 11.99 -14.54
CA LEU A 213 -11.65 11.44 -14.48
C LEU A 213 -10.87 12.00 -13.29
N TYR A 214 -10.91 13.32 -13.06
CA TYR A 214 -10.26 13.93 -11.89
C TYR A 214 -10.85 13.41 -10.58
N LEU A 215 -12.17 13.31 -10.46
CA LEU A 215 -12.85 12.76 -9.29
C LEU A 215 -12.46 11.30 -9.03
N ALA A 216 -12.38 10.48 -10.07
CA ALA A 216 -11.96 9.09 -9.95
C ALA A 216 -10.52 8.98 -9.41
N VAL A 217 -9.58 9.75 -9.97
CA VAL A 217 -8.19 9.77 -9.53
C VAL A 217 -8.08 10.25 -8.08
N ILE A 218 -8.73 11.36 -7.73
CA ILE A 218 -8.72 11.91 -6.36
C ILE A 218 -9.33 10.91 -5.38
N SER A 219 -10.42 10.23 -5.75
CA SER A 219 -11.06 9.22 -4.89
C SER A 219 -10.13 8.05 -4.60
N ILE A 220 -9.38 7.57 -5.60
CA ILE A 220 -8.38 6.51 -5.42
C ILE A 220 -7.27 6.98 -4.48
N VAL A 221 -6.71 8.17 -4.72
CA VAL A 221 -5.63 8.72 -3.87
C VAL A 221 -6.11 9.00 -2.45
N ALA A 222 -7.34 9.52 -2.29
CA ALA A 222 -7.95 9.76 -0.98
C ALA A 222 -8.21 8.46 -0.22
N PHE A 223 -8.69 7.41 -0.89
CA PHE A 223 -8.86 6.09 -0.28
C PHE A 223 -7.52 5.53 0.23
N ILE A 224 -6.48 5.60 -0.59
CA ILE A 224 -5.13 5.17 -0.19
C ILE A 224 -4.61 6.04 0.97
N MET A 225 -4.85 7.35 0.93
CA MET A 225 -4.46 8.28 2.00
C MET A 225 -5.08 7.90 3.34
N ILE A 226 -6.40 7.66 3.39
CA ILE A 226 -7.13 7.26 4.60
C ILE A 226 -6.59 5.94 5.14
N PHE A 227 -6.36 4.97 4.24
CA PHE A 227 -5.80 3.67 4.59
C PHE A 227 -4.40 3.81 5.22
N CYS A 228 -3.51 4.58 4.59
CA CYS A 228 -2.16 4.83 5.11
C CYS A 228 -2.16 5.64 6.42
N LEU A 229 -3.08 6.59 6.57
CA LEU A 229 -3.27 7.35 7.81
C LEU A 229 -3.65 6.42 8.98
N PHE A 230 -4.54 5.46 8.75
CA PHE A 230 -4.90 4.46 9.74
C PHE A 230 -3.67 3.67 10.22
N PHE A 231 -2.81 3.20 9.30
CA PHE A 231 -1.59 2.48 9.65
C PHE A 231 -0.53 3.39 10.28
N ALA A 232 -0.42 4.65 9.85
CA ALA A 232 0.47 5.64 10.45
C ALA A 232 0.16 5.84 11.95
N ILE A 233 -1.12 5.94 12.29
CA ILE A 233 -1.59 6.13 13.67
C ILE A 233 -1.42 4.83 14.49
N ARG A 234 -1.85 3.68 13.95
CA ARG A 234 -1.85 2.39 14.68
C ARG A 234 -0.47 1.79 14.86
N LEU A 235 0.35 1.82 13.83
CA LEU A 235 1.67 1.18 13.83
C LEU A 235 2.81 2.18 14.05
N LYS A 236 2.54 3.49 14.16
CA LYS A 236 3.53 4.58 14.27
C LYS A 236 4.62 4.49 13.18
N HIS A 237 4.24 4.05 11.98
CA HIS A 237 5.15 3.80 10.88
C HIS A 237 5.48 5.11 10.16
N GLN A 238 6.73 5.58 10.29
CA GLN A 238 7.16 6.90 9.76
C GLN A 238 6.97 7.05 8.24
N ASN A 239 7.18 5.97 7.46
CA ASN A 239 6.98 6.02 6.00
C ASN A 239 5.51 6.20 5.64
N ALA A 240 4.58 5.64 6.42
CA ALA A 240 3.14 5.82 6.21
C ALA A 240 2.71 7.28 6.44
N VAL A 241 3.31 7.99 7.41
CA VAL A 241 3.07 9.42 7.64
C VAL A 241 3.50 10.24 6.42
N LEU A 242 4.73 10.03 5.93
CA LEU A 242 5.23 10.76 4.75
C LEU A 242 4.37 10.48 3.51
N TYR A 243 3.94 9.25 3.35
CA TYR A 243 3.08 8.89 2.22
C TYR A 243 1.67 9.49 2.33
N THR A 244 1.12 9.56 3.53
CA THR A 244 -0.16 10.27 3.77
C THR A 244 -0.05 11.74 3.37
N LEU A 245 1.05 12.41 3.76
CA LEU A 245 1.32 13.79 3.33
C LEU A 245 1.49 13.89 1.81
N MET A 246 2.17 12.94 1.19
CA MET A 246 2.34 12.89 -0.26
C MET A 246 0.98 12.77 -0.98
N CYS A 247 0.09 11.89 -0.52
CA CYS A 247 -1.27 11.78 -1.06
C CYS A 247 -2.07 13.08 -0.87
N PHE A 248 -1.96 13.73 0.29
CA PHE A 248 -2.63 15.01 0.55
C PHE A 248 -2.20 16.10 -0.44
N PHE A 249 -0.89 16.29 -0.63
CA PHE A 249 -0.38 17.27 -1.59
C PHE A 249 -0.68 16.87 -3.04
N THR A 250 -0.76 15.57 -3.35
CA THR A 250 -1.20 15.11 -4.67
C THR A 250 -2.65 15.49 -4.94
N ILE A 251 -3.54 15.35 -3.96
CA ILE A 251 -4.94 15.78 -4.08
C ILE A 251 -5.03 17.29 -4.29
N LEU A 252 -4.23 18.09 -3.58
CA LEU A 252 -4.18 19.55 -3.80
C LEU A 252 -3.66 19.91 -5.19
N PHE A 253 -2.62 19.20 -5.66
CA PHE A 253 -2.00 19.46 -6.96
C PHE A 253 -2.92 19.09 -8.14
N ILE A 254 -3.63 17.96 -8.08
CA ILE A 254 -4.49 17.48 -9.18
C ILE A 254 -5.93 18.02 -9.04
N GLY A 255 -6.32 18.50 -7.85
CA GLY A 255 -7.70 18.84 -7.52
C GLY A 255 -8.20 20.20 -8.04
N TYR A 256 -7.32 21.05 -8.58
CA TYR A 256 -7.67 22.41 -8.99
C TYR A 256 -8.86 22.51 -9.97
N PRO A 257 -9.05 21.63 -10.97
CA PRO A 257 -10.18 21.76 -11.89
C PRO A 257 -11.54 21.58 -11.20
N ILE A 258 -11.58 20.73 -10.15
CA ILE A 258 -12.79 20.52 -9.36
C ILE A 258 -13.03 21.73 -8.45
N LEU A 259 -11.99 22.25 -7.82
CA LEU A 259 -12.08 23.42 -6.96
C LEU A 259 -12.54 24.65 -7.74
N HIS A 260 -11.95 24.94 -8.92
CA HIS A 260 -12.32 26.06 -9.77
C HIS A 260 -13.70 25.92 -10.40
N THR A 261 -14.21 24.69 -10.51
CA THR A 261 -15.58 24.46 -11.00
C THR A 261 -16.62 24.69 -9.90
N GLY A 262 -16.30 24.28 -8.66
CA GLY A 262 -17.23 24.39 -7.53
C GLY A 262 -17.21 25.75 -6.83
N PHE A 263 -16.06 26.43 -6.82
CA PHE A 263 -15.84 27.64 -6.04
C PHE A 263 -15.19 28.74 -6.89
N THR A 264 -15.46 29.98 -6.50
CA THR A 264 -14.71 31.15 -6.96
C THR A 264 -13.56 31.38 -5.96
N LEU A 265 -12.32 31.17 -6.41
CA LEU A 265 -11.16 31.30 -5.55
C LEU A 265 -10.32 32.52 -5.96
N SER A 266 -9.83 33.29 -4.99
CA SER A 266 -8.85 34.34 -5.30
C SER A 266 -7.59 33.68 -5.88
N VAL A 267 -6.97 34.31 -6.90
CA VAL A 267 -5.75 33.78 -7.49
C VAL A 267 -4.68 33.61 -6.41
N PHE A 268 -4.54 34.56 -5.51
CA PHE A 268 -3.69 34.46 -4.33
C PHE A 268 -4.49 34.15 -3.06
N PRO A 269 -4.01 33.23 -2.22
CA PRO A 269 -2.77 32.42 -2.31
C PRO A 269 -2.94 31.08 -3.05
N TRP A 270 -4.12 30.77 -3.60
CA TRP A 270 -4.46 29.45 -4.11
C TRP A 270 -3.52 28.97 -5.22
N TYR A 271 -3.19 29.84 -6.18
CA TYR A 271 -2.23 29.51 -7.23
C TYR A 271 -0.86 29.04 -6.69
N ALA A 272 -0.35 29.75 -5.66
CA ALA A 272 0.92 29.37 -5.05
C ALA A 272 0.83 28.01 -4.33
N ILE A 273 -0.30 27.72 -3.67
CA ILE A 273 -0.55 26.44 -3.00
C ILE A 273 -0.63 25.30 -4.02
N GLU A 274 -1.42 25.46 -5.09
CA GLU A 274 -1.58 24.47 -6.16
C GLU A 274 -0.24 24.14 -6.80
N THR A 275 0.46 25.15 -7.28
CA THR A 275 1.75 24.96 -7.96
C THR A 275 2.79 24.35 -7.03
N THR A 276 2.95 24.86 -5.81
CA THR A 276 3.94 24.36 -4.86
C THR A 276 3.64 22.93 -4.42
N SER A 277 2.36 22.54 -4.35
CA SER A 277 1.95 21.19 -3.95
C SER A 277 2.56 20.11 -4.85
N GLY A 278 2.64 20.33 -6.17
CA GLY A 278 3.29 19.40 -7.09
C GLY A 278 4.78 19.19 -6.79
N TYR A 279 5.49 20.23 -6.40
CA TYR A 279 6.92 20.14 -6.05
C TYR A 279 7.13 19.55 -4.66
N ILE A 280 6.19 19.76 -3.73
CA ILE A 280 6.18 19.06 -2.43
C ILE A 280 5.98 17.55 -2.66
N VAL A 281 5.15 17.13 -3.61
CA VAL A 281 5.03 15.71 -4.00
C VAL A 281 6.36 15.15 -4.47
N LEU A 282 7.11 15.86 -5.32
CA LEU A 282 8.45 15.44 -5.76
C LEU A 282 9.45 15.38 -4.59
N PHE A 283 9.44 16.39 -3.72
CA PHE A 283 10.26 16.39 -2.51
C PHE A 283 9.97 15.19 -1.61
N LEU A 284 8.70 14.91 -1.31
CA LEU A 284 8.29 13.77 -0.51
C LEU A 284 8.63 12.44 -1.21
N THR A 285 8.52 12.39 -2.54
CA THR A 285 8.95 11.24 -3.35
C THR A 285 10.44 10.96 -3.15
N ILE A 286 11.29 11.98 -3.19
CA ILE A 286 12.74 11.85 -2.94
C ILE A 286 12.99 11.34 -1.51
N LEU A 287 12.30 11.90 -0.50
CA LEU A 287 12.45 11.46 0.89
C LEU A 287 12.08 9.98 1.08
N VAL A 288 10.95 9.57 0.52
CA VAL A 288 10.48 8.18 0.60
C VAL A 288 11.39 7.26 -0.20
N ASN A 289 11.77 7.66 -1.43
CA ASN A 289 12.71 6.91 -2.26
C ASN A 289 14.04 6.66 -1.53
N ASN A 290 14.61 7.70 -0.91
CA ASN A 290 15.89 7.60 -0.19
C ASN A 290 15.82 6.62 0.98
N ARG A 291 14.70 6.59 1.70
CA ARG A 291 14.47 5.62 2.79
C ARG A 291 14.31 4.20 2.26
N ILE A 292 13.48 4.01 1.24
CA ILE A 292 13.22 2.71 0.64
C ILE A 292 14.49 2.15 -0.01
N CYS A 293 15.21 2.95 -0.79
CA CYS A 293 16.44 2.57 -1.48
C CYS A 293 17.68 2.56 -0.57
N ARG A 294 17.54 2.88 0.73
CA ARG A 294 18.64 2.92 1.72
C ARG A 294 19.83 3.75 1.23
N VAL A 295 19.55 4.91 0.66
CA VAL A 295 20.58 5.80 0.12
C VAL A 295 21.53 6.28 1.23
N ARG A 296 22.81 6.44 0.90
CA ARG A 296 23.84 6.92 1.85
C ARG A 296 23.44 8.24 2.49
N HIS A 297 23.72 8.41 3.78
CA HIS A 297 23.29 9.57 4.57
C HIS A 297 23.63 10.91 3.91
N ILE A 298 24.84 11.09 3.40
CA ILE A 298 25.28 12.31 2.74
C ILE A 298 24.42 12.62 1.50
N THR A 299 24.23 11.63 0.62
CA THR A 299 23.40 11.77 -0.59
C THR A 299 21.95 12.06 -0.25
N ASN A 300 21.41 11.41 0.79
CA ASN A 300 20.06 11.67 1.29
C ASN A 300 19.92 13.13 1.77
N VAL A 301 20.86 13.65 2.57
CA VAL A 301 20.81 15.04 3.05
C VAL A 301 20.90 16.01 1.88
N ILE A 302 21.84 15.81 0.95
CA ILE A 302 22.02 16.71 -0.20
C ILE A 302 20.77 16.71 -1.09
N SER A 303 20.28 15.55 -1.52
CA SER A 303 19.12 15.47 -2.42
C SER A 303 17.85 16.05 -1.78
N SER A 304 17.65 15.79 -0.50
CA SER A 304 16.51 16.33 0.25
C SER A 304 16.62 17.84 0.44
N ALA A 305 17.80 18.35 0.76
CA ALA A 305 18.03 19.80 0.92
C ALA A 305 17.83 20.54 -0.40
N VAL A 306 18.39 20.03 -1.52
CA VAL A 306 18.21 20.63 -2.84
C VAL A 306 16.72 20.70 -3.20
N SER A 307 15.99 19.60 -3.02
CA SER A 307 14.57 19.56 -3.34
C SER A 307 13.72 20.47 -2.43
N ALA A 308 14.05 20.59 -1.14
CA ALA A 308 13.40 21.52 -0.23
C ALA A 308 13.64 22.97 -0.63
N VAL A 309 14.87 23.33 -1.01
CA VAL A 309 15.21 24.67 -1.53
C VAL A 309 14.41 24.98 -2.78
N PHE A 310 14.26 24.03 -3.71
CA PHE A 310 13.42 24.25 -4.89
C PHE A 310 11.95 24.47 -4.53
N CYS A 311 11.37 23.74 -3.58
CA CYS A 311 10.01 24.02 -3.11
C CYS A 311 9.86 25.44 -2.57
N ILE A 312 10.84 25.92 -1.79
CA ILE A 312 10.83 27.28 -1.25
C ILE A 312 10.97 28.31 -2.37
N LEU A 313 11.87 28.10 -3.31
CA LEU A 313 12.06 29.00 -4.46
C LEU A 313 10.80 29.12 -5.32
N ILE A 314 10.12 28.00 -5.58
CA ILE A 314 8.88 27.99 -6.35
C ILE A 314 7.76 28.71 -5.59
N PHE A 315 7.65 28.48 -4.29
CA PHE A 315 6.67 29.20 -3.46
C PHE A 315 6.93 30.70 -3.47
N ILE A 316 8.19 31.14 -3.30
CA ILE A 316 8.56 32.57 -3.37
C ILE A 316 8.27 33.13 -4.76
N TYR A 317 8.61 32.39 -5.81
CA TYR A 317 8.37 32.82 -7.20
C TYR A 317 6.88 33.02 -7.46
N THR A 318 6.04 32.05 -7.11
CA THR A 318 4.59 32.13 -7.32
C THR A 318 3.93 33.21 -6.46
N MET A 319 4.41 33.42 -5.23
CA MET A 319 3.91 34.48 -4.36
C MET A 319 4.30 35.88 -4.86
N ASN A 320 5.37 36.03 -5.64
CA ASN A 320 5.82 37.31 -6.22
C ASN A 320 5.52 37.43 -7.72
N ALA A 321 4.53 36.66 -8.20
CA ALA A 321 4.18 36.60 -9.63
C ALA A 321 3.92 37.99 -10.25
N SER A 322 3.35 38.94 -9.50
CA SER A 322 3.07 40.32 -9.94
C SER A 322 4.30 41.15 -10.26
N PHE A 323 5.50 40.77 -9.83
CA PHE A 323 6.74 41.50 -10.05
C PHE A 323 7.67 40.87 -11.08
N VAL A 324 7.27 39.75 -11.67
CA VAL A 324 8.13 38.92 -12.53
C VAL A 324 8.06 39.42 -13.99
N SER A 325 9.23 39.65 -14.61
CA SER A 325 9.31 39.99 -16.04
C SER A 325 9.21 38.75 -16.93
N GLY A 326 8.77 38.91 -18.18
CA GLY A 326 8.66 37.83 -19.16
C GLY A 326 9.98 37.03 -19.36
N VAL A 327 11.11 37.74 -19.47
CA VAL A 327 12.44 37.11 -19.59
C VAL A 327 12.77 36.24 -18.39
N PHE A 328 12.38 36.64 -17.19
CA PHE A 328 12.60 35.83 -15.99
C PHE A 328 11.68 34.61 -15.94
N ILE A 329 10.46 34.72 -16.45
CA ILE A 329 9.51 33.59 -16.57
C ILE A 329 10.12 32.50 -17.44
N ASP A 330 10.65 32.83 -18.61
CA ASP A 330 11.27 31.89 -19.53
C ASP A 330 12.53 31.23 -18.94
N LEU A 331 13.39 32.04 -18.31
CA LEU A 331 14.57 31.51 -17.63
C LEU A 331 14.20 30.53 -16.51
N PHE A 332 13.25 30.94 -15.68
CA PHE A 332 12.83 30.12 -14.54
C PHE A 332 12.11 28.83 -14.99
N SER A 333 11.34 28.89 -16.08
CA SER A 333 10.73 27.71 -16.72
C SER A 333 11.78 26.67 -17.11
N ASN A 334 12.88 27.10 -17.74
CA ASN A 334 13.97 26.21 -18.11
C ASN A 334 14.70 25.64 -16.88
N ILE A 335 14.90 26.42 -15.82
CA ILE A 335 15.49 25.95 -14.55
C ILE A 335 14.60 24.87 -13.93
N ILE A 336 13.29 25.09 -13.90
CA ILE A 336 12.32 24.11 -13.40
C ILE A 336 12.35 22.83 -14.21
N PHE A 337 12.39 22.93 -15.53
CA PHE A 337 12.50 21.76 -16.41
C PHE A 337 13.77 20.95 -16.12
N CYS A 338 14.93 21.61 -16.01
CA CYS A 338 16.17 20.96 -15.60
C CYS A 338 16.04 20.26 -14.24
N TYR A 339 15.42 20.91 -13.26
CA TYR A 339 15.17 20.30 -11.95
C TYR A 339 14.31 19.03 -12.04
N LYS A 340 13.23 19.03 -12.83
CA LYS A 340 12.38 17.85 -13.06
C LYS A 340 13.18 16.70 -13.67
N LEU A 341 14.00 16.97 -14.69
CA LEU A 341 14.88 15.96 -15.34
C LEU A 341 15.94 15.43 -14.38
N LEU A 342 16.59 16.29 -13.59
CA LEU A 342 17.56 15.86 -12.58
C LEU A 342 16.91 14.98 -11.51
N THR A 343 15.69 15.33 -11.08
CA THR A 343 14.92 14.48 -10.15
C THR A 343 14.60 13.12 -10.78
N ALA A 344 14.15 13.08 -12.02
CA ALA A 344 13.88 11.85 -12.74
C ALA A 344 15.16 10.97 -12.85
N GLY A 345 16.29 11.58 -13.27
CA GLY A 345 17.58 10.89 -13.34
C GLY A 345 18.04 10.35 -11.98
N TYR A 346 17.87 11.13 -10.93
CA TYR A 346 18.18 10.71 -9.56
C TYR A 346 17.36 9.49 -9.12
N LEU A 347 16.04 9.51 -9.35
CA LEU A 347 15.15 8.39 -9.03
C LEU A 347 15.51 7.13 -9.83
N LEU A 348 15.87 7.28 -11.10
CA LEU A 348 16.31 6.15 -11.96
C LEU A 348 17.62 5.55 -11.47
N ILE A 349 18.62 6.37 -11.14
CA ILE A 349 19.92 5.90 -10.66
C ILE A 349 19.79 5.17 -9.32
N THR A 350 19.06 5.76 -8.37
CA THR A 350 18.84 5.15 -7.05
C THR A 350 18.01 3.88 -7.14
N GLY A 351 16.97 3.86 -7.97
CA GLY A 351 16.14 2.69 -8.23
C GLY A 351 16.93 1.54 -8.88
N TRP A 352 17.74 1.84 -9.90
CA TRP A 352 18.61 0.86 -10.56
C TRP A 352 19.62 0.23 -9.59
N HIS A 353 20.30 1.07 -8.80
CA HIS A 353 21.24 0.61 -7.79
C HIS A 353 20.59 -0.33 -6.77
N SER A 354 19.41 0.04 -6.29
CA SER A 354 18.64 -0.77 -5.32
C SER A 354 18.21 -2.13 -5.89
N ILE A 355 17.77 -2.19 -7.16
CA ILE A 355 17.43 -3.45 -7.82
C ILE A 355 18.67 -4.34 -7.98
N SER A 356 19.83 -3.74 -8.25
CA SER A 356 21.08 -4.48 -8.49
C SER A 356 21.66 -5.08 -7.21
N GLU A 357 21.59 -4.35 -6.08
CA GLU A 357 22.25 -4.75 -4.83
C GLU A 357 21.32 -5.47 -3.84
N TYR A 358 20.06 -5.02 -3.71
CA TYR A 358 19.26 -5.40 -2.53
C TYR A 358 18.04 -6.26 -2.83
N ASN A 359 17.24 -5.98 -3.87
CA ASN A 359 16.03 -6.76 -4.11
C ASN A 359 15.26 -6.36 -5.38
N GLU A 360 14.63 -7.35 -6.01
CA GLU A 360 13.67 -7.14 -7.11
C GLU A 360 12.36 -6.42 -6.67
N ASN A 361 12.13 -6.27 -5.39
CA ASN A 361 10.95 -5.59 -4.85
C ASN A 361 10.88 -4.09 -5.18
N TYR A 362 12.00 -3.46 -5.59
CA TYR A 362 12.05 -2.04 -5.97
C TYR A 362 11.71 -1.78 -7.44
N ARG A 363 11.43 -2.81 -8.23
CA ARG A 363 11.05 -2.69 -9.64
C ARG A 363 9.86 -1.75 -9.89
N PRO A 364 8.76 -1.77 -9.13
CA PRO A 364 7.64 -0.87 -9.36
C PRO A 364 8.05 0.61 -9.34
N LEU A 365 8.86 1.00 -8.36
CA LEU A 365 9.35 2.38 -8.24
C LEU A 365 10.26 2.77 -9.40
N PHE A 366 11.13 1.87 -9.85
CA PHE A 366 12.00 2.11 -11.00
C PHE A 366 11.19 2.34 -12.28
N TYR A 367 10.18 1.48 -12.56
CA TYR A 367 9.35 1.65 -13.75
C TYR A 367 8.45 2.89 -13.67
N ALA A 368 7.95 3.23 -12.49
CA ALA A 368 7.22 4.49 -12.29
C ALA A 368 8.12 5.72 -12.48
N SER A 369 9.39 5.65 -12.03
CA SER A 369 10.39 6.70 -12.26
C SER A 369 10.72 6.84 -13.74
N LEU A 370 10.75 5.73 -14.48
CA LEU A 370 10.96 5.74 -15.94
C LEU A 370 9.76 6.36 -16.66
N PHE A 371 8.54 6.05 -16.22
CA PHE A 371 7.31 6.66 -16.72
C PHE A 371 7.29 8.18 -16.42
N TYR A 372 7.68 8.60 -15.21
CA TYR A 372 7.83 10.00 -14.87
C TYR A 372 8.91 10.72 -15.70
N ALA A 373 10.06 10.08 -15.94
CA ALA A 373 11.08 10.62 -16.83
C ALA A 373 10.54 10.80 -18.27
N SER A 374 9.81 9.81 -18.77
CA SER A 374 9.13 9.87 -20.06
C SER A 374 8.11 11.02 -20.11
N SER A 375 7.33 11.24 -19.04
CA SER A 375 6.38 12.35 -18.96
C SER A 375 7.07 13.71 -19.09
N CYS A 376 8.21 13.91 -18.42
CA CYS A 376 8.98 15.16 -18.52
C CYS A 376 9.53 15.39 -19.93
N VAL A 377 9.96 14.34 -20.63
CA VAL A 377 10.46 14.44 -22.01
C VAL A 377 9.34 14.78 -22.99
N TRP A 378 8.22 14.05 -22.91
CA TRP A 378 7.08 14.29 -23.80
C TRP A 378 6.39 15.62 -23.55
N ASP A 379 6.36 16.11 -22.31
CA ASP A 379 5.86 17.45 -21.95
C ASP A 379 6.65 18.58 -22.69
N ARG A 380 7.91 18.32 -23.00
CA ARG A 380 8.74 19.29 -23.76
C ARG A 380 8.69 19.10 -25.27
N ILE A 381 8.51 17.86 -25.75
CA ILE A 381 8.49 17.54 -27.19
C ILE A 381 7.14 17.84 -27.79
N LEU A 382 6.04 17.54 -27.06
CA LEU A 382 4.67 17.77 -27.48
C LEU A 382 4.15 19.02 -26.75
N PRO A 383 4.30 20.22 -27.30
CA PRO A 383 3.84 21.42 -26.64
C PRO A 383 2.33 21.38 -26.54
N MET A 384 1.79 21.26 -25.34
CA MET A 384 0.36 21.34 -25.07
C MET A 384 -0.15 22.79 -25.13
N TYR A 385 0.72 23.76 -25.40
CA TYR A 385 0.45 25.20 -25.29
C TYR A 385 -0.22 25.58 -23.95
N GLU A 386 0.01 24.78 -22.95
CA GLU A 386 -0.45 25.04 -21.59
C GLU A 386 0.74 25.63 -20.83
N PRO A 387 0.76 26.96 -20.61
CA PRO A 387 1.92 27.63 -20.02
C PRO A 387 2.10 27.31 -18.54
N ILE A 388 1.26 26.46 -17.97
CA ILE A 388 1.33 26.09 -16.55
C ILE A 388 2.44 25.06 -16.33
N TYR A 389 3.28 25.34 -15.34
CA TYR A 389 4.33 24.44 -14.91
C TYR A 389 3.80 23.10 -14.43
N GLY A 390 3.93 22.06 -15.24
CA GLY A 390 3.50 20.75 -14.91
C GLY A 390 2.20 20.36 -15.58
N GLY A 391 2.09 20.63 -16.88
CA GLY A 391 0.95 20.19 -17.67
C GLY A 391 0.57 18.73 -17.43
N ARG A 392 -0.59 18.29 -17.92
CA ARG A 392 -1.21 16.99 -17.65
C ARG A 392 -0.26 15.79 -17.71
N PHE A 393 0.79 15.81 -18.53
CA PHE A 393 1.75 14.71 -18.64
C PHE A 393 2.50 14.50 -17.32
N ILE A 394 2.90 15.58 -16.67
CA ILE A 394 3.62 15.52 -15.39
C ILE A 394 2.69 15.09 -14.26
N GLU A 395 1.41 15.45 -14.30
CA GLU A 395 0.40 14.97 -13.36
C GLU A 395 0.30 13.44 -13.40
N TYR A 396 0.22 12.83 -14.61
CA TYR A 396 0.23 11.38 -14.77
C TYR A 396 1.55 10.75 -14.30
N GLY A 397 2.68 11.40 -14.58
CA GLY A 397 3.99 10.97 -14.09
C GLY A 397 4.07 10.95 -12.56
N CYS A 398 3.62 12.01 -11.90
CA CYS A 398 3.54 12.11 -10.44
C CYS A 398 2.57 11.06 -9.86
N LEU A 399 1.42 10.89 -10.47
CA LEU A 399 0.44 9.86 -10.06
C LEU A 399 1.05 8.46 -10.10
N ALA A 400 1.79 8.12 -11.15
CA ALA A 400 2.46 6.83 -11.27
C ALA A 400 3.49 6.61 -10.14
N LEU A 401 4.25 7.65 -9.75
CA LEU A 401 5.16 7.60 -8.60
C LEU A 401 4.40 7.36 -7.30
N VAL A 402 3.31 8.11 -7.07
CA VAL A 402 2.46 7.98 -5.88
C VAL A 402 1.89 6.57 -5.77
N LEU A 403 1.29 6.05 -6.83
CA LEU A 403 0.70 4.70 -6.84
C LEU A 403 1.77 3.61 -6.62
N SER A 404 2.94 3.76 -7.23
CA SER A 404 4.04 2.82 -7.07
C SER A 404 4.57 2.78 -5.64
N ILE A 405 4.80 3.94 -5.03
CA ILE A 405 5.24 4.04 -3.63
C ILE A 405 4.16 3.46 -2.70
N GLY A 406 2.88 3.77 -2.96
CA GLY A 406 1.75 3.21 -2.22
C GLY A 406 1.70 1.69 -2.27
N PHE A 407 1.88 1.10 -3.45
CA PHE A 407 1.97 -0.34 -3.62
C PHE A 407 3.13 -0.96 -2.81
N MET A 408 4.29 -0.33 -2.84
CA MET A 408 5.46 -0.81 -2.09
C MET A 408 5.25 -0.73 -0.58
N LEU A 409 4.72 0.40 -0.09
CA LEU A 409 4.40 0.58 1.33
C LEU A 409 3.32 -0.39 1.81
N LEU A 410 2.28 -0.61 1.00
CA LEU A 410 1.25 -1.60 1.30
C LEU A 410 1.85 -3.00 1.47
N LYS A 411 2.75 -3.39 0.56
CA LYS A 411 3.46 -4.66 0.63
C LYS A 411 4.34 -4.75 1.89
N GLU A 412 5.07 -3.68 2.23
CA GLU A 412 5.90 -3.60 3.44
C GLU A 412 5.03 -3.74 4.71
N ILE A 413 3.90 -3.04 4.77
CA ILE A 413 2.95 -3.12 5.89
C ILE A 413 2.39 -4.53 6.05
N ILE A 414 1.94 -5.16 4.96
CA ILE A 414 1.40 -6.53 4.99
C ILE A 414 2.46 -7.52 5.47
N GLN A 415 3.71 -7.40 4.98
CA GLN A 415 4.81 -8.24 5.42
C GLN A 415 5.13 -8.01 6.91
N SER A 416 5.24 -6.76 7.34
CA SER A 416 5.50 -6.41 8.75
C SER A 416 4.41 -6.95 9.67
N TYR A 417 3.15 -6.84 9.27
CA TYR A 417 2.02 -7.38 10.03
C TYR A 417 2.06 -8.90 10.12
N SER A 418 2.36 -9.59 9.03
CA SER A 418 2.49 -11.05 9.02
C SER A 418 3.63 -11.54 9.89
N TYR A 419 4.79 -10.85 9.90
CA TYR A 419 5.89 -11.14 10.82
C TYR A 419 5.51 -10.89 12.28
N SER A 420 4.80 -9.80 12.57
CA SER A 420 4.35 -9.50 13.93
C SER A 420 3.38 -10.55 14.46
N MET A 421 2.47 -11.04 13.63
CA MET A 421 1.53 -12.12 14.00
C MET A 421 2.26 -13.44 14.23
N ALA A 422 3.21 -13.80 13.35
CA ALA A 422 4.01 -15.01 13.52
C ALA A 422 4.85 -14.96 14.81
N PHE A 423 5.46 -13.81 15.10
CA PHE A 423 6.24 -13.61 16.33
C PHE A 423 5.37 -13.64 17.60
N ALA A 424 4.15 -13.08 17.53
CA ALA A 424 3.21 -13.15 18.66
C ALA A 424 2.77 -14.60 18.95
N GLU A 425 2.56 -15.40 17.92
CA GLU A 425 2.22 -16.84 18.08
C GLU A 425 3.40 -17.63 18.64
N GLU A 426 4.63 -17.39 18.15
CA GLU A 426 5.85 -18.01 18.67
C GLU A 426 6.07 -17.68 20.16
N ASN A 427 5.91 -16.42 20.55
CA ASN A 427 5.98 -16.00 21.96
C ASN A 427 4.92 -16.68 22.82
N LYS A 428 3.69 -16.82 22.32
CA LYS A 428 2.62 -17.52 23.02
C LYS A 428 2.94 -19.00 23.25
N GLN A 429 3.52 -19.64 22.24
CA GLN A 429 3.97 -21.05 22.35
C GLN A 429 5.12 -21.18 23.37
N MET A 430 6.09 -20.27 23.33
CA MET A 430 7.20 -20.26 24.27
C MET A 430 6.71 -20.06 25.72
N THR A 431 5.74 -19.17 25.92
CA THR A 431 5.14 -18.94 27.26
C THR A 431 4.42 -20.19 27.75
N ARG A 432 3.70 -20.93 26.88
CA ARG A 432 3.07 -22.19 27.24
C ARG A 432 4.08 -23.28 27.59
N GLN A 433 5.19 -23.38 26.85
CA GLN A 433 6.25 -24.32 27.15
C GLN A 433 6.91 -24.03 28.50
N LEU A 434 7.17 -22.76 28.81
CA LEU A 434 7.71 -22.34 30.11
C LEU A 434 6.74 -22.66 31.26
N ALA A 435 5.45 -22.45 31.08
CA ALA A 435 4.44 -22.80 32.08
C ALA A 435 4.42 -24.31 32.35
N MET A 436 4.45 -25.16 31.30
CA MET A 436 4.52 -26.61 31.44
C MET A 436 5.81 -27.07 32.11
N GLN A 437 6.97 -26.44 31.80
CA GLN A 437 8.24 -26.75 32.48
C GLN A 437 8.20 -26.41 33.97
N THR A 438 7.58 -25.27 34.32
CA THR A 438 7.46 -24.87 35.77
C THR A 438 6.54 -25.83 36.51
N GLU A 439 5.44 -26.26 35.92
CA GLU A 439 4.52 -27.24 36.51
C GLU A 439 5.21 -28.60 36.69
N TYR A 440 5.90 -29.08 35.65
CA TYR A 440 6.66 -30.33 35.71
C TYR A 440 7.76 -30.29 36.77
N SER A 441 8.53 -29.19 36.90
CA SER A 441 9.53 -29.06 37.91
C SER A 441 8.96 -29.02 39.34
N ALA A 442 7.75 -28.44 39.51
CA ALA A 442 7.04 -28.45 40.79
C ALA A 442 6.59 -29.87 41.17
N GLN A 443 6.09 -30.65 40.23
CA GLN A 443 5.71 -32.06 40.46
C GLN A 443 6.92 -32.92 40.84
N ILE A 444 8.05 -32.77 40.13
CA ILE A 444 9.30 -33.48 40.50
C ILE A 444 9.74 -33.11 41.92
N LYS A 445 9.68 -31.84 42.29
CA LYS A 445 10.04 -31.37 43.61
C LYS A 445 9.15 -32.01 44.67
N GLN A 446 7.86 -32.06 44.46
CA GLN A 446 6.89 -32.70 45.34
C GLN A 446 7.20 -34.18 45.52
N GLN A 447 7.40 -34.93 44.40
CA GLN A 447 7.77 -36.34 44.46
C GLN A 447 9.10 -36.59 45.23
N TYR A 448 10.05 -35.67 45.06
CA TYR A 448 11.34 -35.74 45.79
C TYR A 448 11.15 -35.54 47.28
N GLU A 449 10.29 -34.62 47.69
CA GLU A 449 9.95 -34.39 49.10
C GLU A 449 9.19 -35.55 49.70
N GLU A 450 8.24 -36.15 49.01
CA GLU A 450 7.55 -37.37 49.42
C GLU A 450 8.51 -38.55 49.59
N LYS A 451 9.37 -38.77 48.59
CA LYS A 451 10.41 -39.82 48.70
C LYS A 451 11.36 -39.59 49.86
N ARG A 452 11.71 -38.34 50.17
CA ARG A 452 12.56 -37.97 51.31
C ARG A 452 11.85 -38.28 52.62
N ARG A 453 10.56 -38.01 52.75
CA ARG A 453 9.75 -38.40 53.93
C ARG A 453 9.74 -39.90 54.13
N LEU A 454 9.41 -40.66 53.08
CA LEU A 454 9.41 -42.12 53.13
C LEU A 454 10.76 -42.70 53.57
N ILE A 455 11.87 -42.20 53.06
CA ILE A 455 13.23 -42.62 53.48
C ILE A 455 13.50 -42.25 54.96
N HIS A 456 13.02 -41.08 55.38
CA HIS A 456 13.17 -40.66 56.79
C HIS A 456 12.38 -41.59 57.71
N ASP A 457 11.13 -41.90 57.40
CA ASP A 457 10.26 -42.74 58.19
C ASP A 457 10.78 -44.20 58.20
N PHE A 458 11.25 -44.69 57.04
CA PHE A 458 11.90 -45.99 56.95
C PHE A 458 13.18 -46.08 57.84
N ARG A 459 14.01 -45.04 57.88
CA ARG A 459 15.18 -44.97 58.78
C ARG A 459 14.76 -44.97 60.25
N GLN A 460 13.62 -44.37 60.57
CA GLN A 460 13.07 -44.38 61.92
C GLN A 460 12.61 -45.79 62.31
N HIS A 461 11.90 -46.48 61.45
CA HIS A 461 11.49 -47.89 61.65
C HIS A 461 12.72 -48.80 61.83
N ILE A 462 13.77 -48.68 61.03
CA ILE A 462 15.00 -49.41 61.14
C ILE A 462 15.70 -49.15 62.52
N ARG A 463 15.65 -47.92 63.00
CA ARG A 463 16.21 -47.59 64.34
C ARG A 463 15.45 -48.29 65.48
N VAL A 464 14.11 -48.27 65.38
CA VAL A 464 13.25 -48.95 66.37
C VAL A 464 13.49 -50.46 66.34
N ILE A 465 13.53 -51.10 65.17
CA ILE A 465 13.81 -52.51 64.96
C ILE A 465 15.21 -52.87 65.60
N ASN A 466 16.27 -52.05 65.31
CA ASN A 466 17.59 -52.27 65.85
C ASN A 466 17.65 -52.12 67.40
N SER A 467 16.82 -51.24 67.97
CA SER A 467 16.75 -51.10 69.45
C SER A 467 16.05 -52.32 70.05
N MET A 468 15.02 -52.86 69.45
CA MET A 468 14.30 -54.07 69.92
C MET A 468 15.16 -55.36 69.81
N VAL A 469 15.94 -55.48 68.76
CA VAL A 469 16.88 -56.59 68.55
C VAL A 469 17.94 -56.59 69.65
N ASN A 470 18.37 -55.43 70.12
CA ASN A 470 19.38 -55.31 71.19
C ASN A 470 18.79 -55.56 72.60
N SER A 471 17.46 -55.50 72.80
CA SER A 471 16.79 -55.70 74.10
C SER A 471 16.38 -57.16 74.41
N SER A 472 16.65 -58.10 73.52
CA SER A 472 16.38 -59.58 73.73
C SER A 472 14.91 -59.97 73.89
N ASP A 473 13.91 -59.12 73.58
CA ASP A 473 12.52 -59.43 73.70
C ASP A 473 11.90 -59.72 72.27
N ASN A 474 11.88 -60.99 71.90
CA ASN A 474 11.40 -61.47 70.58
C ASN A 474 9.92 -61.26 70.37
N ASN A 475 9.08 -61.00 71.38
CA ASN A 475 7.64 -60.84 71.22
C ASN A 475 7.27 -59.41 70.81
N GLU A 476 7.90 -58.39 71.43
CA GLU A 476 7.73 -56.97 71.05
C GLU A 476 8.17 -56.71 69.60
N LEU A 477 9.28 -57.31 69.18
CA LEU A 477 9.78 -57.24 67.81
C LEU A 477 8.80 -57.87 66.80
N LYS A 478 8.23 -59.00 67.10
CA LYS A 478 7.24 -59.65 66.24
C LYS A 478 5.96 -58.84 66.12
N GLN A 479 5.47 -58.23 67.18
CA GLN A 479 4.32 -57.38 67.21
C GLN A 479 4.55 -56.12 66.36
N TYR A 480 5.68 -55.44 66.58
CA TYR A 480 6.03 -54.23 65.78
C TYR A 480 6.17 -54.52 64.27
N LEU A 481 6.80 -55.64 63.88
CA LEU A 481 6.90 -56.07 62.49
C LEU A 481 5.55 -56.43 61.89
N SER A 482 4.62 -56.97 62.66
CA SER A 482 3.26 -57.25 62.18
C SER A 482 2.44 -55.95 61.98
N GLU A 483 2.57 -54.98 62.87
CA GLU A 483 1.96 -53.67 62.76
C GLU A 483 2.51 -52.89 61.57
N LEU A 484 3.82 -52.88 61.39
CA LEU A 484 4.49 -52.25 60.25
C LEU A 484 4.07 -52.88 58.91
N SER A 485 3.97 -54.21 58.89
CA SER A 485 3.48 -54.97 57.72
C SER A 485 2.04 -54.62 57.35
N TYR A 486 1.17 -54.40 58.36
CA TYR A 486 -0.20 -54.01 58.17
C TYR A 486 -0.30 -52.56 57.63
N GLU A 487 0.50 -51.65 58.11
CA GLU A 487 0.53 -50.25 57.67
C GLU A 487 1.03 -50.12 56.21
N ILE A 488 2.03 -50.91 55.80
CA ILE A 488 2.54 -50.96 54.41
C ILE A 488 1.56 -51.63 53.47
N THR A 489 0.73 -52.58 53.92
CA THR A 489 -0.25 -53.31 53.09
C THR A 489 -1.61 -52.64 53.03
N SER A 490 -1.95 -51.72 53.93
CA SER A 490 -3.22 -50.97 53.94
C SER A 490 -3.29 -49.82 52.94
N ASP A 491 -2.14 -49.40 52.44
CA ASP A 491 -2.12 -48.42 51.34
C ASP A 491 -2.48 -49.16 50.03
N LYS A 492 -3.78 -49.16 49.71
CA LYS A 492 -4.32 -49.59 48.40
C LYS A 492 -3.92 -48.57 47.33
N GLY A 493 -2.64 -48.43 47.12
CA GLY A 493 -2.07 -47.68 46.02
C GLY A 493 -1.56 -48.66 44.97
N ALA A 494 -2.32 -48.80 43.91
CA ALA A 494 -1.98 -49.20 42.56
C ALA A 494 -0.68 -50.02 42.44
N GLN A 495 -0.83 -51.29 42.08
CA GLN A 495 0.25 -52.04 41.43
C GLN A 495 0.84 -51.15 40.34
N SER A 496 2.08 -50.64 40.58
CA SER A 496 2.74 -49.78 39.62
C SER A 496 3.16 -50.62 38.42
N ILE A 497 2.29 -50.66 37.41
CA ILE A 497 2.59 -51.25 36.12
C ILE A 497 3.72 -50.43 35.50
N VAL A 498 4.91 -51.03 35.34
CA VAL A 498 6.05 -50.45 34.64
C VAL A 498 5.85 -50.75 33.14
N PHE A 499 5.71 -49.71 32.32
CA PHE A 499 5.45 -49.86 30.86
C PHE A 499 6.76 -50.01 30.07
N CYS A 500 7.87 -49.34 30.48
CA CYS A 500 9.17 -49.44 29.82
C CYS A 500 10.32 -49.11 30.76
N GLU A 501 11.58 -49.38 30.33
CA GLU A 501 12.81 -49.14 31.14
C GLU A 501 13.17 -47.65 31.19
N ASN A 502 12.76 -46.82 30.22
CA ASN A 502 13.01 -45.40 30.27
C ASN A 502 12.04 -44.69 31.21
N THR A 503 12.58 -44.17 32.31
CA THR A 503 11.77 -43.62 33.42
C THR A 503 10.93 -42.39 33.03
N ALA A 504 11.42 -41.56 32.11
CA ALA A 504 10.70 -40.36 31.68
C ALA A 504 9.51 -40.74 30.78
N VAL A 505 9.74 -41.67 29.86
CA VAL A 505 8.67 -42.17 28.99
C VAL A 505 7.65 -43.02 29.80
N ASP A 506 8.11 -43.80 30.75
CA ASP A 506 7.23 -44.57 31.64
C ASP A 506 6.29 -43.66 32.44
N ALA A 507 6.79 -42.57 32.99
CA ALA A 507 5.98 -41.56 33.67
C ALA A 507 4.96 -40.88 32.74
N LEU A 508 5.37 -40.56 31.51
CA LEU A 508 4.50 -39.95 30.50
C LEU A 508 3.35 -40.91 30.11
N ILE A 509 3.67 -42.18 29.88
CA ILE A 509 2.68 -43.21 29.51
C ILE A 509 1.68 -43.45 30.65
N ARG A 510 2.15 -43.49 31.91
CA ARG A 510 1.25 -43.60 33.08
C ARG A 510 0.27 -42.44 33.15
N TYR A 511 0.75 -41.22 32.91
CA TYR A 511 -0.09 -40.04 32.91
C TYR A 511 -1.20 -40.13 31.86
N TYR A 512 -0.84 -40.46 30.62
CA TYR A 512 -1.86 -40.60 29.57
C TYR A 512 -2.74 -41.85 29.72
N ALA A 513 -2.25 -42.92 30.30
CA ALA A 513 -3.06 -44.08 30.64
C ALA A 513 -4.18 -43.72 31.64
N GLY A 514 -3.88 -42.92 32.66
CA GLY A 514 -4.87 -42.37 33.58
C GLY A 514 -5.93 -41.52 32.87
N ILE A 515 -5.50 -40.60 32.00
CA ILE A 515 -6.41 -39.72 31.22
C ILE A 515 -7.31 -40.56 30.30
N MET A 516 -6.76 -41.60 29.65
CA MET A 516 -7.55 -42.47 28.76
C MET A 516 -8.60 -43.27 29.53
N ASP A 517 -8.23 -43.73 30.71
CA ASP A 517 -9.15 -44.46 31.61
C ASP A 517 -10.29 -43.57 32.09
N GLU A 518 -9.98 -42.37 32.56
CA GLU A 518 -10.99 -41.35 32.96
C GLU A 518 -11.95 -41.00 31.82
N LYS A 519 -11.46 -40.98 30.57
CA LYS A 519 -12.25 -40.60 29.38
C LYS A 519 -12.91 -41.81 28.69
N GLY A 520 -12.77 -43.02 29.25
CA GLY A 520 -13.37 -44.25 28.70
C GLY A 520 -12.76 -44.66 27.36
N ILE A 521 -11.48 -44.31 27.09
CA ILE A 521 -10.75 -44.71 25.90
C ILE A 521 -9.94 -45.97 26.22
N ARG A 522 -10.17 -47.04 25.44
CA ARG A 522 -9.41 -48.29 25.61
C ARG A 522 -7.95 -48.07 25.23
N SER A 523 -7.04 -48.23 26.19
CA SER A 523 -5.60 -48.06 25.98
C SER A 523 -4.87 -49.40 25.93
N GLN A 524 -3.86 -49.50 25.04
CA GLN A 524 -2.97 -50.67 24.96
C GLN A 524 -1.53 -50.21 24.80
N PHE A 525 -0.65 -50.62 25.72
CA PHE A 525 0.75 -50.23 25.73
C PHE A 525 1.65 -51.47 25.69
N HIS A 526 2.51 -51.56 24.66
CA HIS A 526 3.52 -52.60 24.50
C HIS A 526 4.84 -51.92 24.14
N LEU A 527 5.60 -51.53 25.16
CA LEU A 527 6.75 -50.66 24.96
C LEU A 527 8.05 -51.37 25.32
N THR A 528 8.98 -51.39 24.36
CA THR A 528 10.37 -51.80 24.54
C THR A 528 11.26 -50.58 24.21
N ILE A 529 11.41 -49.71 25.20
CA ILE A 529 12.23 -48.48 25.08
C ILE A 529 13.41 -48.58 26.03
N PRO A 530 14.66 -48.60 25.52
CA PRO A 530 15.85 -48.73 26.33
C PRO A 530 16.02 -47.54 27.31
N LYS A 531 16.68 -47.76 28.43
CA LYS A 531 16.93 -46.78 29.47
C LYS A 531 17.73 -45.55 28.96
N LYS A 532 18.64 -45.76 28.01
CA LYS A 532 19.45 -44.70 27.39
C LYS A 532 19.19 -44.67 25.88
N LEU A 533 18.95 -43.50 25.36
CA LEU A 533 18.73 -43.20 23.96
C LEU A 533 19.64 -42.04 23.52
N ASP A 534 19.90 -41.93 22.23
CA ASP A 534 20.65 -40.79 21.68
C ASP A 534 19.84 -39.49 21.65
N ILE A 535 18.51 -39.60 21.52
CA ILE A 535 17.59 -38.49 21.69
C ILE A 535 17.42 -38.16 23.19
N SER A 536 17.36 -36.87 23.53
CA SER A 536 17.14 -36.47 24.93
C SER A 536 15.75 -36.90 25.43
N ASP A 537 15.63 -37.27 26.70
CA ASP A 537 14.36 -37.66 27.32
C ASP A 537 13.29 -36.56 27.14
N VAL A 538 13.68 -35.30 27.20
CA VAL A 538 12.78 -34.14 27.02
C VAL A 538 12.24 -34.07 25.60
N GLU A 539 13.09 -34.27 24.59
CA GLU A 539 12.67 -34.25 23.19
C GLU A 539 11.78 -35.44 22.87
N LEU A 540 12.13 -36.68 23.35
CA LEU A 540 11.33 -37.87 23.16
C LEU A 540 9.96 -37.75 23.84
N CYS A 541 9.92 -37.26 25.07
CA CYS A 541 8.68 -37.02 25.80
C CYS A 541 7.83 -35.95 25.12
N THR A 542 8.44 -34.91 24.55
CA THR A 542 7.74 -33.86 23.79
C THR A 542 7.08 -34.45 22.53
N VAL A 543 7.80 -35.31 21.79
CA VAL A 543 7.27 -35.97 20.59
C VAL A 543 6.13 -36.92 20.95
N LEU A 544 6.36 -37.82 21.91
CA LEU A 544 5.36 -38.79 22.33
C LEU A 544 4.13 -38.10 22.94
N GLY A 545 4.34 -37.09 23.79
CA GLY A 545 3.25 -36.30 24.38
C GLY A 545 2.37 -35.67 23.33
N ASN A 546 2.96 -34.93 22.37
CA ASN A 546 2.21 -34.29 21.28
C ASN A 546 1.41 -35.28 20.44
N LEU A 547 1.98 -36.47 20.15
CA LEU A 547 1.32 -37.47 19.30
C LEU A 547 0.25 -38.23 20.06
N ILE A 548 0.47 -38.56 21.34
CA ILE A 548 -0.53 -39.24 22.19
C ILE A 548 -1.68 -38.28 22.50
N GLU A 549 -1.40 -36.99 22.80
CA GLU A 549 -2.43 -35.97 23.00
C GLU A 549 -3.33 -35.87 21.76
N ASN A 550 -2.73 -35.77 20.56
CA ASN A 550 -3.49 -35.76 19.31
C ASN A 550 -4.35 -37.04 19.13
N ALA A 551 -3.84 -38.21 19.53
CA ALA A 551 -4.57 -39.48 19.46
C ALA A 551 -5.77 -39.49 20.43
N VAL A 552 -5.59 -39.00 21.65
CA VAL A 552 -6.68 -38.84 22.63
C VAL A 552 -7.74 -37.89 22.15
N GLU A 553 -7.34 -36.69 21.66
CA GLU A 553 -8.26 -35.70 21.11
C GLU A 553 -9.06 -36.22 19.91
N ALA A 554 -8.42 -36.99 19.04
CA ALA A 554 -9.10 -37.61 17.89
C ALA A 554 -10.16 -38.64 18.33
N CYS A 555 -9.87 -39.42 19.38
CA CYS A 555 -10.85 -40.31 19.98
C CYS A 555 -11.98 -39.57 20.69
N GLU A 556 -11.72 -38.45 21.35
CA GLU A 556 -12.76 -37.64 21.99
C GLU A 556 -13.75 -37.07 20.98
N ASN A 557 -13.25 -36.57 19.85
CA ASN A 557 -14.07 -36.02 18.77
C ASN A 557 -14.83 -37.05 17.95
N GLN A 558 -14.70 -38.34 18.28
CA GLN A 558 -15.42 -39.44 17.61
C GLN A 558 -16.81 -39.57 18.23
N ASN A 559 -17.86 -39.37 17.43
CA ASN A 559 -19.25 -39.38 17.89
C ASN A 559 -19.84 -40.77 18.11
N CYS A 560 -19.32 -41.81 17.41
CA CYS A 560 -19.80 -43.20 17.48
C CYS A 560 -18.64 -44.18 17.26
N GLY A 561 -18.71 -45.36 17.91
CA GLY A 561 -17.75 -46.45 17.77
C GLY A 561 -16.81 -46.64 18.96
N ASP A 562 -16.05 -47.74 18.94
CA ASP A 562 -15.06 -48.05 19.99
C ASP A 562 -13.88 -47.06 19.94
N LYS A 563 -13.67 -46.32 21.03
CA LYS A 563 -12.53 -45.42 21.18
C LYS A 563 -11.32 -46.18 21.67
N SER A 564 -10.25 -46.20 20.90
CA SER A 564 -9.03 -46.92 21.29
C SER A 564 -7.76 -46.20 20.86
N VAL A 565 -6.74 -46.26 21.74
CA VAL A 565 -5.37 -45.78 21.47
C VAL A 565 -4.42 -46.91 21.80
N SER A 566 -3.51 -47.25 20.89
CA SER A 566 -2.43 -48.19 21.15
C SER A 566 -1.07 -47.57 20.88
N VAL A 567 -0.14 -47.77 21.79
CA VAL A 567 1.26 -47.37 21.64
C VAL A 567 2.12 -48.62 21.75
N SER A 568 2.89 -48.89 20.72
CA SER A 568 3.81 -49.99 20.70
C SER A 568 5.20 -49.56 20.27
N SER A 569 6.22 -50.15 20.84
CA SER A 569 7.59 -49.93 20.42
C SER A 569 8.37 -51.23 20.35
N THR A 570 9.34 -51.26 19.45
CA THR A 570 10.25 -52.40 19.29
C THR A 570 11.62 -51.93 18.82
N VAL A 571 12.64 -52.59 19.27
CA VAL A 571 14.02 -52.38 18.82
C VAL A 571 14.35 -53.48 17.79
N LYS A 572 14.73 -53.08 16.57
CA LYS A 572 15.21 -53.98 15.52
C LYS A 572 16.52 -53.47 14.96
N GLY A 573 17.58 -54.25 15.15
CA GLY A 573 18.95 -53.84 14.76
C GLY A 573 19.37 -52.56 15.49
N SER A 574 19.79 -51.57 14.74
CA SER A 574 20.22 -50.27 15.26
C SER A 574 19.10 -49.18 15.26
N HIS A 575 17.85 -49.60 15.29
CA HIS A 575 16.73 -48.64 15.25
C HIS A 575 15.64 -48.97 16.26
N LEU A 576 15.12 -47.93 16.90
CA LEU A 576 13.91 -47.95 17.70
C LEU A 576 12.72 -47.55 16.82
N PHE A 577 11.73 -48.42 16.77
CA PHE A 577 10.47 -48.17 16.08
C PHE A 577 9.38 -47.94 17.13
N ILE A 578 8.64 -46.86 16.99
CA ILE A 578 7.49 -46.53 17.85
C ILE A 578 6.29 -46.33 16.95
N VAL A 579 5.18 -46.96 17.28
CA VAL A 579 3.92 -46.84 16.52
C VAL A 579 2.81 -46.45 17.47
N ILE A 580 2.15 -45.32 17.15
CA ILE A 580 0.97 -44.83 17.84
C ILE A 580 -0.22 -44.99 16.89
N ARG A 581 -1.27 -45.67 17.32
CA ARG A 581 -2.52 -45.87 16.55
C ARG A 581 -3.69 -45.41 17.38
N ASN A 582 -4.64 -44.74 16.73
CA ASN A 582 -5.89 -44.36 17.36
C ASN A 582 -7.07 -44.49 16.39
N THR A 583 -8.25 -44.65 16.93
CA THR A 583 -9.51 -44.52 16.18
C THR A 583 -9.84 -43.02 16.02
N PHE A 584 -10.53 -42.67 14.92
CA PHE A 584 -10.98 -41.30 14.64
C PHE A 584 -12.22 -41.31 13.72
N ASN A 585 -12.80 -40.14 13.45
CA ASN A 585 -14.04 -39.99 12.68
C ASN A 585 -13.88 -40.02 11.15
N GLY A 586 -12.69 -40.32 10.62
CA GLY A 586 -12.41 -40.36 9.17
C GLY A 586 -12.16 -39.02 8.52
N GLU A 587 -12.39 -37.87 9.18
CA GLU A 587 -12.18 -36.57 8.60
C GLU A 587 -10.74 -36.09 8.78
N ILE A 588 -10.01 -35.87 7.66
CA ILE A 588 -8.66 -35.30 7.67
C ILE A 588 -8.63 -34.10 6.75
N ARG A 589 -8.22 -32.95 7.31
CA ARG A 589 -7.99 -31.72 6.54
C ARG A 589 -6.51 -31.56 6.25
N LYS A 590 -6.13 -31.51 4.95
CA LYS A 590 -4.77 -31.26 4.50
C LYS A 590 -4.74 -30.00 3.64
N PHE A 591 -3.73 -29.15 3.83
CA PHE A 591 -3.45 -28.01 2.97
C PHE A 591 -1.96 -27.99 2.63
N ARG A 592 -1.59 -28.04 1.35
CA ARG A 592 -0.19 -28.04 0.85
C ARG A 592 0.73 -29.01 1.61
N ASN A 593 0.37 -30.27 1.74
CA ASN A 593 1.09 -31.32 2.48
C ASN A 593 1.20 -31.14 4.01
N CYS A 594 0.50 -30.21 4.63
CA CYS A 594 0.44 -30.08 6.08
C CYS A 594 -0.92 -30.53 6.62
N PHE A 595 -0.93 -31.26 7.74
CA PHE A 595 -2.15 -31.58 8.47
C PHE A 595 -2.66 -30.31 9.18
N MET A 596 -3.94 -29.99 9.03
CA MET A 596 -4.57 -28.83 9.63
C MET A 596 -5.13 -29.17 11.01
N SER A 597 -5.07 -28.20 11.92
CA SER A 597 -5.62 -28.35 13.28
C SER A 597 -7.14 -28.42 13.26
N SER A 598 -7.73 -29.27 14.10
CA SER A 598 -9.18 -29.33 14.34
C SER A 598 -9.68 -28.10 15.14
N LYS A 599 -8.81 -27.35 15.81
CA LYS A 599 -9.13 -26.25 16.74
C LYS A 599 -9.28 -24.86 16.07
N GLY A 600 -9.31 -24.75 14.70
CA GLY A 600 -9.51 -23.45 14.04
C GLY A 600 -9.51 -23.51 12.52
N ILE A 601 -10.23 -22.56 11.90
CA ILE A 601 -10.32 -22.42 10.45
C ILE A 601 -8.95 -21.92 9.94
N ASN A 602 -8.27 -22.71 9.09
CA ASN A 602 -6.99 -22.38 8.42
C ASN A 602 -5.72 -22.30 9.30
N ARG A 603 -5.61 -23.08 10.39
CA ARG A 603 -4.35 -23.16 11.14
C ARG A 603 -3.63 -24.48 10.87
N PRO A 604 -2.30 -24.48 10.54
CA PRO A 604 -1.53 -25.72 10.45
C PRO A 604 -1.43 -26.38 11.83
N GLY A 605 -1.52 -27.71 11.87
CA GLY A 605 -1.36 -28.49 13.10
C GLY A 605 0.11 -28.42 13.58
N ILE A 606 0.34 -27.75 14.70
CA ILE A 606 1.69 -27.45 15.21
C ILE A 606 2.35 -28.70 15.81
N GLY A 607 1.58 -29.57 16.48
CA GLY A 607 2.10 -30.74 17.17
C GLY A 607 2.81 -31.73 16.25
N ILE A 608 2.21 -32.09 15.12
CA ILE A 608 2.81 -33.02 14.16
C ILE A 608 4.03 -32.41 13.48
N SER A 609 3.98 -31.15 13.09
CA SER A 609 5.09 -30.46 12.44
C SER A 609 6.29 -30.25 13.38
N SER A 610 6.04 -29.96 14.65
CA SER A 610 7.08 -29.89 15.69
C SER A 610 7.72 -31.27 15.93
N SER A 611 6.91 -32.32 16.04
CA SER A 611 7.40 -33.70 16.20
C SER A 611 8.24 -34.15 15.00
N MET A 612 7.84 -33.83 13.77
CA MET A 612 8.63 -34.09 12.56
C MET A 612 9.99 -33.42 12.60
N LYS A 613 10.05 -32.14 13.04
CA LYS A 613 11.29 -31.38 13.14
C LYS A 613 12.24 -31.98 14.19
N ILE A 614 11.74 -32.33 15.37
CA ILE A 614 12.56 -32.95 16.44
C ILE A 614 13.13 -34.29 15.97
N ILE A 615 12.30 -35.14 15.38
CA ILE A 615 12.73 -36.47 14.91
C ILE A 615 13.74 -36.35 13.77
N SER A 616 13.52 -35.44 12.82
CA SER A 616 14.46 -35.18 11.72
C SER A 616 15.83 -34.67 12.23
N ASN A 617 15.84 -33.80 13.25
CA ASN A 617 17.07 -33.32 13.88
C ASN A 617 17.87 -34.44 14.55
N ASN A 618 17.19 -35.48 15.03
CA ASN A 618 17.79 -36.69 15.62
C ASN A 618 18.00 -37.82 14.59
N SER A 619 18.12 -37.51 13.29
CA SER A 619 18.34 -38.46 12.19
C SER A 619 17.30 -39.55 12.08
N GLY A 620 16.10 -39.32 12.60
CA GLY A 620 14.96 -40.23 12.52
C GLY A 620 13.99 -39.86 11.40
N SER A 621 12.93 -40.66 11.26
CA SER A 621 11.85 -40.43 10.32
C SER A 621 10.48 -40.67 10.94
N ILE A 622 9.46 -39.91 10.46
CA ILE A 622 8.06 -40.09 10.82
C ILE A 622 7.28 -40.49 9.55
N ASN A 623 6.50 -41.51 9.67
CA ASN A 623 5.56 -41.96 8.63
C ASN A 623 4.13 -41.93 9.18
N ILE A 624 3.20 -41.33 8.43
CA ILE A 624 1.80 -41.22 8.83
C ILE A 624 0.93 -41.95 7.80
N THR A 625 0.14 -42.88 8.28
CA THR A 625 -0.82 -43.64 7.48
C THR A 625 -2.21 -43.58 8.13
N HIS A 626 -3.25 -43.64 7.35
CA HIS A 626 -4.63 -43.66 7.83
C HIS A 626 -5.55 -44.39 6.87
N ASN A 627 -6.63 -44.91 7.41
CA ASN A 627 -7.80 -45.37 6.68
C ASN A 627 -9.05 -44.62 7.19
N ASP A 628 -10.25 -45.07 6.88
CA ASP A 628 -11.49 -44.38 7.25
C ASP A 628 -11.82 -44.40 8.76
N SER A 629 -11.16 -45.24 9.56
CA SER A 629 -11.45 -45.40 10.98
C SER A 629 -10.23 -45.39 11.89
N GLN A 630 -9.03 -45.49 11.34
CA GLN A 630 -7.78 -45.55 12.12
C GLN A 630 -6.72 -44.61 11.58
N PHE A 631 -6.05 -43.94 12.47
CA PHE A 631 -4.89 -43.09 12.21
C PHE A 631 -3.65 -43.70 12.88
N GLN A 632 -2.55 -43.78 12.14
CA GLN A 632 -1.31 -44.37 12.62
C GLN A 632 -0.12 -43.45 12.34
N VAL A 633 0.70 -43.24 13.36
CA VAL A 633 1.99 -42.57 13.26
C VAL A 633 3.10 -43.55 13.62
N GLY A 634 4.02 -43.75 12.70
CA GLY A 634 5.22 -44.57 12.90
C GLY A 634 6.45 -43.66 13.01
N ILE A 635 7.25 -43.85 14.04
CA ILE A 635 8.51 -43.13 14.28
C ILE A 635 9.66 -44.14 14.18
N THR A 636 10.74 -43.76 13.52
CA THR A 636 11.98 -44.53 13.48
C THR A 636 13.12 -43.64 13.99
N LEU A 637 13.85 -44.10 15.00
CA LEU A 637 15.00 -43.41 15.57
C LEU A 637 16.22 -44.33 15.53
N PRO A 638 17.41 -43.85 15.14
CA PRO A 638 18.63 -44.61 15.21
C PRO A 638 19.08 -44.79 16.65
N LEU A 639 19.65 -45.96 16.93
CA LEU A 639 20.32 -46.30 18.19
C LEU A 639 21.81 -46.50 17.88
N LYS A 640 22.70 -45.83 18.57
CA LYS A 640 24.13 -46.14 18.46
C LYS A 640 24.36 -47.53 19.01
N SER A 641 25.00 -48.40 18.26
CA SER A 641 25.48 -49.69 18.76
C SER A 641 26.45 -49.44 19.88
N GLU A 642 26.17 -49.94 21.10
CA GLU A 642 27.22 -50.06 22.12
C GLU A 642 28.31 -50.98 21.52
N THR A 643 29.45 -50.38 21.16
CA THR A 643 30.66 -51.12 20.88
C THR A 643 31.03 -51.80 22.20
N LYS A 644 30.80 -53.14 22.27
CA LYS A 644 31.36 -53.95 23.37
C LYS A 644 32.86 -53.71 23.37
N GLN A 645 33.35 -53.05 24.40
CA GLN A 645 34.73 -53.23 24.88
C GLN A 645 34.82 -54.43 25.79
#